data_eec00324d2c0295d642220eea7d3bd7c
#
_entry.id   eec00324d2c0295d642220eea7d3bd7c
#
_cell.length_a   1.000
_cell.length_b   1.000
_cell.length_c   1.000
_cell.angle_alpha   90.00
_cell.angle_beta   90.00
_cell.angle_gamma   90.00
#
_symmetry.space_group_name_H-M   'P 1'
#
loop_
_entity.id
_entity.type
_entity.pdbx_description
1 polymer ?
#
loop_
_entity_poly.entity_id
_entity_poly.type
_entity_poly.pdbx_seq_one_letter_code
_entity_poly.pdbx_strand_id
1 'polypeptide(L)'
;MKKQLLKISLLTMLLFVGISTYGQKVAEKKANKEYQTQAYVDAIKIYERIANKGYTNADMLKKLADAYYFNGKLIEANQWYTELFEGQYEDKGKEVLPSEYYYRYAQTLKAVENYDKSKLMMEEFSKLETNDSRAQLFESSKDRYLKEIENNSDRYELKNISVNTAYSDYGAALLGNQLIYTSARNTEHQSGKRLHEWTNESFTSLYSSVINADGTFEEPVKFAPELDTKVNEATAVFTSDGKTMYFTRNNTSVKGKRRLNKEHSTLLKIYKATLSEEGKWENVEELPFNSDNYNTAHPALTPDDKWLYFSSDREGTLGQSDIFRVALYPTGEYGKVENIGNKVNTAGRETFPFISKDYFLFFSSDGHPGLGGLDVFVTKINVDGSVGQVTNMGTPINSSTDDFAFYIDSKTRKGFVSSNRMNGVGGDDIYFFMQKICHQSLEGIVFDKDTQEVLANAKVTVYDNSYKVIGEIITDDKGYYRIDDLECRGKYRLKAVADKYNTEEVSVQLDVVAGGVKKQDIPLEKTEKPITKDDDLFKKLKLNPIYFDFDKSNIRRDASIELMKVVEVLKEYPTMKIDVRSHTDSRGNDDYNLRLSDRRAKSTVQWIISQGIEASRVTGQGYGETQLQNKCSNGVPCTVEEHQLNRRSEFIVTEL
;
A
#
# COMPACT_ATOMS: atom_id res chain seq x y z
N MET A 1 9.29 -78.85 8.96
CA MET A 1 9.01 -78.06 7.76
C MET A 1 8.27 -76.76 8.04
N LYS A 2 7.07 -76.71 8.69
CA LYS A 2 6.33 -75.45 8.91
C LYS A 2 7.12 -74.35 9.68
N LYS A 3 7.91 -74.70 10.73
CA LYS A 3 8.75 -73.77 11.48
C LYS A 3 9.95 -73.17 10.69
N GLN A 4 10.50 -73.96 9.73
CA GLN A 4 11.58 -73.49 8.87
C GLN A 4 11.05 -72.58 7.75
N LEU A 5 9.89 -72.88 7.16
CA LEU A 5 9.20 -72.02 6.17
C LEU A 5 8.79 -70.66 6.78
N LEU A 6 8.33 -70.69 8.05
CA LEU A 6 7.98 -69.45 8.75
C LEU A 6 9.23 -68.58 9.07
N LYS A 7 10.37 -69.18 9.40
CA LYS A 7 11.64 -68.46 9.59
C LYS A 7 12.19 -67.89 8.27
N ILE A 8 12.10 -68.63 7.18
CA ILE A 8 12.52 -68.17 5.85
C ILE A 8 11.60 -67.04 5.37
N SER A 9 10.29 -67.16 5.57
CA SER A 9 9.32 -66.09 5.22
C SER A 9 9.54 -64.83 6.06
N LEU A 10 9.85 -64.97 7.36
CA LEU A 10 10.18 -63.83 8.23
C LEU A 10 11.50 -63.15 7.83
N LEU A 11 12.53 -63.96 7.47
CA LEU A 11 13.83 -63.44 7.05
C LEU A 11 13.75 -62.72 5.67
N THR A 12 12.97 -63.25 4.75
CA THR A 12 12.70 -62.59 3.45
C THR A 12 11.91 -61.35 3.62
N MET A 13 10.90 -61.32 4.54
CA MET A 13 10.13 -60.10 4.84
C MET A 13 11.00 -59.03 5.47
N LEU A 14 11.90 -59.37 6.43
CA LEU A 14 12.87 -58.46 7.05
C LEU A 14 13.90 -57.94 6.00
N LEU A 15 14.35 -58.78 5.09
CA LEU A 15 15.24 -58.36 3.99
C LEU A 15 14.53 -57.40 3.02
N PHE A 16 13.26 -57.66 2.63
CA PHE A 16 12.48 -56.77 1.79
C PHE A 16 12.21 -55.44 2.50
N VAL A 17 11.88 -55.40 3.78
CA VAL A 17 11.72 -54.17 4.56
C VAL A 17 13.04 -53.43 4.67
N GLY A 18 14.17 -54.09 4.91
CA GLY A 18 15.49 -53.47 5.00
C GLY A 18 15.96 -52.86 3.64
N ILE A 19 15.71 -53.52 2.55
CA ILE A 19 16.04 -53.01 1.21
C ILE A 19 15.12 -51.82 0.86
N SER A 20 13.83 -51.89 1.21
CA SER A 20 12.87 -50.80 0.99
C SER A 20 13.25 -49.54 1.77
N THR A 21 13.59 -49.65 3.04
CA THR A 21 13.99 -48.49 3.88
C THR A 21 15.33 -47.90 3.45
N TYR A 22 16.30 -48.73 3.02
CA TYR A 22 17.56 -48.24 2.46
C TYR A 22 17.35 -47.46 1.15
N GLY A 23 16.50 -47.95 0.26
CA GLY A 23 16.15 -47.29 -1.00
C GLY A 23 15.45 -45.93 -0.76
N GLN A 24 14.63 -45.80 0.28
CA GLN A 24 13.98 -44.52 0.64
C GLN A 24 15.00 -43.49 1.15
N LYS A 25 15.92 -43.87 2.04
CA LYS A 25 16.99 -42.96 2.53
C LYS A 25 17.88 -42.45 1.38
N VAL A 26 18.18 -43.25 0.40
CA VAL A 26 18.94 -42.82 -0.82
C VAL A 26 18.11 -41.81 -1.61
N ALA A 27 16.82 -42.05 -1.81
CA ALA A 27 15.93 -41.15 -2.52
C ALA A 27 15.77 -39.80 -1.76
N GLU A 28 15.59 -39.85 -0.47
CA GLU A 28 15.50 -38.65 0.39
C GLU A 28 16.79 -37.81 0.35
N LYS A 29 17.98 -38.46 0.40
CA LYS A 29 19.26 -37.78 0.22
C LYS A 29 19.35 -37.08 -1.14
N LYS A 30 18.82 -37.67 -2.20
CA LYS A 30 18.74 -37.04 -3.53
C LYS A 30 17.80 -35.84 -3.48
N ALA A 31 16.59 -35.97 -2.93
CA ALA A 31 15.63 -34.89 -2.81
C ALA A 31 16.19 -33.71 -1.98
N ASN A 32 16.90 -34.01 -0.86
CA ASN A 32 17.58 -33.00 -0.05
C ASN A 32 18.63 -32.23 -0.85
N LYS A 33 19.35 -32.88 -1.77
CA LYS A 33 20.31 -32.22 -2.66
C LYS A 33 19.60 -31.28 -3.65
N GLU A 34 18.54 -31.76 -4.31
CA GLU A 34 17.74 -30.92 -5.21
C GLU A 34 17.13 -29.72 -4.48
N TYR A 35 16.61 -29.93 -3.27
CA TYR A 35 16.10 -28.84 -2.42
C TYR A 35 17.19 -27.80 -2.09
N GLN A 36 18.38 -28.25 -1.69
CA GLN A 36 19.51 -27.36 -1.35
C GLN A 36 19.99 -26.52 -2.55
N THR A 37 19.86 -27.04 -3.78
CA THR A 37 20.18 -26.32 -5.01
C THR A 37 18.99 -25.56 -5.57
N GLN A 38 17.89 -25.45 -4.83
CA GLN A 38 16.65 -24.77 -5.21
C GLN A 38 15.96 -25.37 -6.46
N ALA A 39 16.28 -26.61 -6.79
CA ALA A 39 15.56 -27.38 -7.82
C ALA A 39 14.26 -27.94 -7.22
N TYR A 40 13.35 -27.01 -6.82
CA TYR A 40 12.20 -27.38 -6.01
C TYR A 40 11.24 -28.34 -6.68
N VAL A 41 10.99 -28.19 -7.99
CA VAL A 41 10.09 -29.11 -8.72
C VAL A 41 10.62 -30.53 -8.72
N ASP A 42 11.92 -30.73 -8.86
CA ASP A 42 12.52 -32.06 -8.83
C ASP A 42 12.59 -32.61 -7.40
N ALA A 43 12.83 -31.78 -6.41
CA ALA A 43 12.74 -32.16 -5.00
C ALA A 43 11.32 -32.63 -4.64
N ILE A 44 10.28 -31.88 -5.01
CA ILE A 44 8.87 -32.20 -4.81
C ILE A 44 8.55 -33.60 -5.36
N LYS A 45 8.85 -33.86 -6.64
CA LYS A 45 8.59 -35.15 -7.29
C LYS A 45 9.18 -36.34 -6.51
N ILE A 46 10.36 -36.16 -5.93
CA ILE A 46 11.03 -37.21 -5.17
C ILE A 46 10.40 -37.34 -3.78
N TYR A 47 10.19 -36.25 -3.05
CA TYR A 47 9.58 -36.28 -1.72
C TYR A 47 8.15 -36.86 -1.76
N GLU A 48 7.31 -36.45 -2.70
CA GLU A 48 5.95 -36.99 -2.84
C GLU A 48 5.98 -38.52 -3.09
N ARG A 49 6.88 -38.98 -3.96
CA ARG A 49 7.03 -40.42 -4.20
C ARG A 49 7.41 -41.17 -2.93
N ILE A 50 8.18 -40.57 -2.02
CA ILE A 50 8.56 -41.16 -0.72
C ILE A 50 7.35 -41.12 0.22
N ALA A 51 6.68 -39.98 0.32
CA ALA A 51 5.49 -39.77 1.16
C ALA A 51 4.34 -40.71 0.78
N ASN A 52 4.05 -40.84 -0.51
CA ASN A 52 3.02 -41.75 -1.04
C ASN A 52 3.27 -43.24 -0.76
N LYS A 53 4.49 -43.60 -0.35
CA LYS A 53 4.82 -44.94 0.13
C LYS A 53 4.70 -45.09 1.65
N GLY A 54 4.23 -44.05 2.34
CA GLY A 54 4.03 -44.03 3.77
C GLY A 54 5.29 -43.73 4.61
N TYR A 55 6.34 -43.19 3.98
CA TYR A 55 7.56 -42.78 4.69
C TYR A 55 7.60 -41.27 4.82
N THR A 56 7.27 -40.76 6.01
CA THR A 56 7.31 -39.34 6.35
C THR A 56 8.04 -39.09 7.65
N ASN A 57 8.82 -38.03 7.69
CA ASN A 57 9.47 -37.49 8.88
C ASN A 57 9.42 -35.97 8.87
N ALA A 58 9.69 -35.32 10.02
CA ALA A 58 9.58 -33.87 10.15
C ALA A 58 10.44 -33.11 9.13
N ASP A 59 11.70 -33.51 8.94
CA ASP A 59 12.64 -32.84 8.02
C ASP A 59 12.15 -32.88 6.56
N MET A 60 11.66 -34.04 6.12
CA MET A 60 11.11 -34.22 4.77
C MET A 60 9.83 -33.40 4.59
N LEU A 61 8.91 -33.45 5.56
CA LEU A 61 7.65 -32.70 5.48
C LEU A 61 7.90 -31.18 5.44
N LYS A 62 8.82 -30.67 6.27
CA LYS A 62 9.26 -29.27 6.24
C LYS A 62 9.74 -28.87 4.86
N LYS A 63 10.66 -29.63 4.27
CA LYS A 63 11.26 -29.33 2.95
C LYS A 63 10.27 -29.47 1.81
N LEU A 64 9.38 -30.43 1.86
CA LEU A 64 8.34 -30.62 0.84
C LEU A 64 7.33 -29.48 0.86
N ALA A 65 6.85 -29.11 2.04
CA ALA A 65 5.96 -27.96 2.22
C ALA A 65 6.63 -26.65 1.78
N ASP A 66 7.88 -26.43 2.20
CA ASP A 66 8.68 -25.27 1.81
C ASP A 66 8.92 -25.21 0.30
N ALA A 67 9.21 -26.35 -0.36
CA ALA A 67 9.42 -26.38 -1.81
C ALA A 67 8.17 -25.96 -2.59
N TYR A 68 6.98 -26.33 -2.13
CA TYR A 68 5.72 -25.86 -2.67
C TYR A 68 5.50 -24.37 -2.36
N TYR A 69 5.73 -23.96 -1.10
CA TYR A 69 5.57 -22.58 -0.63
C TYR A 69 6.42 -21.61 -1.46
N PHE A 70 7.71 -21.91 -1.63
CA PHE A 70 8.63 -21.06 -2.42
C PHE A 70 8.34 -21.06 -3.92
N ASN A 71 7.59 -22.02 -4.41
CA ASN A 71 7.08 -22.04 -5.79
C ASN A 71 5.73 -21.31 -5.95
N GLY A 72 5.23 -20.61 -4.92
CA GLY A 72 3.93 -19.93 -4.96
C GLY A 72 2.73 -20.89 -4.97
N LYS A 73 2.95 -22.20 -4.78
CA LYS A 73 1.92 -23.25 -4.76
C LYS A 73 1.37 -23.42 -3.34
N LEU A 74 0.71 -22.36 -2.86
CA LEU A 74 0.31 -22.27 -1.44
C LEU A 74 -0.75 -23.29 -1.07
N ILE A 75 -1.63 -23.67 -1.99
CA ILE A 75 -2.68 -24.69 -1.76
C ILE A 75 -2.05 -26.06 -1.54
N GLU A 76 -1.10 -26.45 -2.38
CA GLU A 76 -0.38 -27.71 -2.24
C GLU A 76 0.54 -27.68 -1.01
N ALA A 77 1.19 -26.55 -0.75
CA ALA A 77 2.00 -26.38 0.47
C ALA A 77 1.16 -26.57 1.73
N ASN A 78 -0.11 -26.10 1.73
CA ASN A 78 -1.04 -26.26 2.84
C ASN A 78 -1.27 -27.72 3.19
N GLN A 79 -1.38 -28.61 2.20
CA GLN A 79 -1.53 -30.05 2.44
C GLN A 79 -0.35 -30.59 3.26
N TRP A 80 0.88 -30.24 2.91
CA TRP A 80 2.07 -30.76 3.56
C TRP A 80 2.38 -30.09 4.90
N TYR A 81 2.08 -28.81 5.05
CA TYR A 81 2.11 -28.17 6.38
C TYR A 81 1.02 -28.75 7.30
N THR A 82 -0.17 -29.06 6.80
CA THR A 82 -1.19 -29.75 7.60
C THR A 82 -0.67 -31.11 8.08
N GLU A 83 -0.03 -31.88 7.22
CA GLU A 83 0.57 -33.16 7.61
C GLU A 83 1.70 -32.95 8.65
N LEU A 84 2.53 -31.91 8.50
CA LEU A 84 3.58 -31.58 9.47
C LEU A 84 3.00 -31.21 10.85
N PHE A 85 1.95 -30.40 10.91
CA PHE A 85 1.37 -29.93 12.16
C PHE A 85 0.41 -30.94 12.82
N GLU A 86 -0.35 -31.68 12.04
CA GLU A 86 -1.47 -32.49 12.51
C GLU A 86 -1.33 -33.98 12.23
N GLY A 87 -0.60 -34.34 11.16
CA GLY A 87 -0.40 -35.72 10.73
C GLY A 87 0.34 -36.61 11.75
N GLN A 88 0.48 -37.88 11.41
CA GLN A 88 1.23 -38.87 12.18
C GLN A 88 2.44 -39.31 11.36
N TYR A 89 3.64 -39.06 11.85
CA TYR A 89 4.90 -39.45 11.19
C TYR A 89 5.94 -39.93 12.24
N GLU A 90 7.00 -40.55 11.76
CA GLU A 90 7.95 -41.34 12.57
C GLU A 90 8.55 -40.58 13.79
N ASP A 91 8.85 -39.30 13.62
CA ASP A 91 9.53 -38.47 14.61
C ASP A 91 8.69 -37.34 15.16
N LYS A 92 7.35 -37.42 15.03
CA LYS A 92 6.43 -36.38 15.51
C LYS A 92 6.64 -36.11 17.02
N GLY A 93 6.76 -34.85 17.39
CA GLY A 93 6.93 -34.37 18.74
C GLY A 93 8.37 -34.54 19.31
N LYS A 94 9.32 -35.01 18.49
CA LYS A 94 10.74 -35.07 18.90
C LYS A 94 11.47 -33.74 18.70
N GLU A 95 10.97 -32.88 17.87
CA GLU A 95 11.53 -31.56 17.54
C GLU A 95 10.46 -30.47 17.75
N VAL A 96 10.89 -29.32 18.30
CA VAL A 96 10.06 -28.11 18.34
C VAL A 96 10.19 -27.43 16.99
N LEU A 97 9.06 -27.16 16.34
CA LEU A 97 9.05 -26.47 15.06
C LEU A 97 9.50 -25.01 15.24
N PRO A 98 10.42 -24.50 14.41
CA PRO A 98 10.76 -23.09 14.39
C PRO A 98 9.54 -22.21 14.13
N SER A 99 9.52 -21.02 14.70
CA SER A 99 8.44 -20.04 14.62
C SER A 99 7.99 -19.75 13.19
N GLU A 100 8.93 -19.67 12.25
CA GLU A 100 8.66 -19.39 10.84
C GLU A 100 7.71 -20.41 10.19
N TYR A 101 7.65 -21.67 10.65
CA TYR A 101 6.70 -22.67 10.13
C TYR A 101 5.26 -22.36 10.53
N TYR A 102 5.02 -21.75 11.70
CA TYR A 102 3.69 -21.26 12.07
C TYR A 102 3.24 -20.14 11.14
N TYR A 103 4.14 -19.20 10.81
CA TYR A 103 3.87 -18.14 9.85
C TYR A 103 3.53 -18.69 8.48
N ARG A 104 4.39 -19.55 7.89
CA ARG A 104 4.16 -20.14 6.56
C ARG A 104 2.89 -20.96 6.51
N TYR A 105 2.63 -21.74 7.58
CA TYR A 105 1.36 -22.49 7.65
C TYR A 105 0.15 -21.54 7.69
N ALA A 106 0.22 -20.46 8.46
CA ALA A 106 -0.83 -19.45 8.47
C ALA A 106 -1.09 -18.85 7.07
N GLN A 107 -0.04 -18.55 6.31
CA GLN A 107 -0.19 -18.05 4.93
C GLN A 107 -0.84 -19.07 4.02
N THR A 108 -0.45 -20.34 4.10
CA THR A 108 -1.07 -21.40 3.29
C THR A 108 -2.50 -21.72 3.70
N LEU A 109 -2.86 -21.52 4.97
CA LEU A 109 -4.25 -21.64 5.45
C LEU A 109 -5.15 -20.56 4.85
N LYS A 110 -4.64 -19.35 4.63
CA LYS A 110 -5.35 -18.30 3.89
C LYS A 110 -5.62 -18.74 2.45
N ALA A 111 -4.64 -19.39 1.78
CA ALA A 111 -4.79 -19.86 0.41
C ALA A 111 -5.94 -20.86 0.23
N VAL A 112 -6.33 -21.55 1.29
CA VAL A 112 -7.51 -22.43 1.32
C VAL A 112 -8.70 -21.80 2.09
N GLU A 113 -8.66 -20.48 2.28
CA GLU A 113 -9.70 -19.67 2.92
C GLU A 113 -10.04 -20.07 4.38
N ASN A 114 -9.11 -20.77 5.06
CA ASN A 114 -9.26 -21.15 6.46
C ASN A 114 -8.67 -20.06 7.38
N TYR A 115 -9.31 -18.89 7.39
CA TYR A 115 -8.84 -17.72 8.13
C TYR A 115 -8.85 -17.91 9.65
N ASP A 116 -9.80 -18.68 10.19
CA ASP A 116 -9.87 -18.97 11.62
C ASP A 116 -8.63 -19.71 12.11
N LYS A 117 -8.23 -20.76 11.38
CA LYS A 117 -7.03 -21.52 11.73
C LYS A 117 -5.76 -20.75 11.43
N SER A 118 -5.75 -19.96 10.34
CA SER A 118 -4.65 -19.03 10.06
C SER A 118 -4.44 -18.07 11.23
N LYS A 119 -5.51 -17.50 11.80
CA LYS A 119 -5.45 -16.63 12.98
C LYS A 119 -4.79 -17.33 14.16
N LEU A 120 -5.16 -18.59 14.45
CA LEU A 120 -4.54 -19.37 15.53
C LEU A 120 -3.03 -19.58 15.31
N MET A 121 -2.63 -19.88 14.08
CA MET A 121 -1.21 -20.06 13.76
C MET A 121 -0.43 -18.75 13.86
N MET A 122 -1.03 -17.62 13.46
CA MET A 122 -0.45 -16.30 13.63
C MET A 122 -0.34 -15.90 15.11
N GLU A 123 -1.30 -16.27 15.95
CA GLU A 123 -1.23 -16.06 17.39
C GLU A 123 -0.07 -16.86 18.03
N GLU A 124 0.15 -18.10 17.61
CA GLU A 124 1.31 -18.89 18.06
C GLU A 124 2.63 -18.28 17.56
N PHE A 125 2.70 -17.87 16.29
CA PHE A 125 3.85 -17.14 15.76
C PHE A 125 4.16 -15.87 16.56
N SER A 126 3.15 -15.06 16.85
CA SER A 126 3.30 -13.80 17.61
C SER A 126 3.78 -14.01 19.05
N LYS A 127 3.41 -15.11 19.68
CA LYS A 127 3.92 -15.48 21.02
C LYS A 127 5.41 -15.82 20.99
N LEU A 128 5.88 -16.44 19.91
CA LEU A 128 7.28 -16.86 19.75
C LEU A 128 8.17 -15.71 19.26
N GLU A 129 7.64 -14.80 18.44
CA GLU A 129 8.40 -13.74 17.74
C GLU A 129 7.83 -12.35 18.03
N THR A 130 7.83 -11.92 19.29
CA THR A 130 7.22 -10.66 19.74
C THR A 130 7.83 -9.39 19.11
N ASN A 131 9.08 -9.46 18.66
CA ASN A 131 9.78 -8.33 18.01
C ASN A 131 9.68 -8.33 16.48
N ASP A 132 9.10 -9.37 15.88
CA ASP A 132 8.89 -9.45 14.45
C ASP A 132 7.78 -8.48 14.03
N SER A 133 8.03 -7.68 13.01
CA SER A 133 7.06 -6.69 12.52
C SER A 133 5.77 -7.35 12.00
N ARG A 134 5.84 -8.56 11.45
CA ARG A 134 4.67 -9.33 11.00
C ARG A 134 3.77 -9.69 12.19
N ALA A 135 4.37 -10.11 13.29
CA ALA A 135 3.66 -10.39 14.56
C ALA A 135 3.04 -9.11 15.13
N GLN A 136 3.78 -8.01 15.16
CA GLN A 136 3.30 -6.71 15.68
C GLN A 136 2.14 -6.15 14.85
N LEU A 137 2.24 -6.20 13.53
CA LEU A 137 1.18 -5.78 12.61
C LEU A 137 -0.08 -6.64 12.77
N PHE A 138 0.09 -7.95 12.87
CA PHE A 138 -1.03 -8.87 13.12
C PHE A 138 -1.69 -8.58 14.48
N GLU A 139 -0.95 -8.53 15.58
CA GLU A 139 -1.50 -8.28 16.91
C GLU A 139 -2.25 -6.95 17.00
N SER A 140 -1.74 -5.91 16.33
CA SER A 140 -2.39 -4.59 16.30
C SER A 140 -3.68 -4.55 15.49
N SER A 141 -3.94 -5.53 14.60
CA SER A 141 -5.03 -5.50 13.64
C SER A 141 -5.89 -6.77 13.57
N LYS A 142 -5.54 -7.86 14.26
CA LYS A 142 -6.12 -9.22 14.12
C LYS A 142 -7.64 -9.31 14.19
N ASP A 143 -8.30 -8.39 14.89
CA ASP A 143 -9.76 -8.40 15.04
C ASP A 143 -10.48 -7.50 14.02
N ARG A 144 -9.74 -6.75 13.18
CA ARG A 144 -10.33 -5.79 12.26
C ARG A 144 -9.78 -5.84 10.82
N TYR A 145 -8.59 -6.39 10.58
CA TYR A 145 -7.95 -6.28 9.26
C TYR A 145 -8.79 -6.89 8.13
N LEU A 146 -9.46 -8.03 8.35
CA LEU A 146 -10.36 -8.63 7.35
C LEU A 146 -11.53 -7.70 7.02
N LYS A 147 -12.10 -7.03 8.03
CA LYS A 147 -13.17 -6.05 7.82
C LYS A 147 -12.66 -4.79 7.10
N GLU A 148 -11.46 -4.35 7.39
CA GLU A 148 -10.82 -3.24 6.67
C GLU A 148 -10.57 -3.61 5.21
N ILE A 149 -10.13 -4.85 4.92
CA ILE A 149 -9.97 -5.38 3.57
C ILE A 149 -11.33 -5.46 2.86
N GLU A 150 -12.36 -6.02 3.50
CA GLU A 150 -13.72 -6.09 2.96
C GLU A 150 -14.23 -4.68 2.60
N ASN A 151 -14.03 -3.71 3.47
CA ASN A 151 -14.39 -2.31 3.20
C ASN A 151 -13.65 -1.73 2.00
N ASN A 152 -12.49 -2.26 1.61
CA ASN A 152 -11.71 -1.86 0.44
C ASN A 152 -12.02 -2.69 -0.81
N SER A 153 -12.83 -3.73 -0.69
CA SER A 153 -13.18 -4.65 -1.77
C SER A 153 -14.22 -4.09 -2.75
N ASP A 154 -14.43 -4.81 -3.84
CA ASP A 154 -15.44 -4.52 -4.89
C ASP A 154 -15.26 -3.20 -5.66
N ARG A 155 -14.08 -2.57 -5.56
CA ARG A 155 -13.75 -1.32 -6.28
C ARG A 155 -13.33 -1.54 -7.73
N TYR A 156 -13.10 -2.77 -8.15
CA TYR A 156 -12.52 -3.10 -9.45
C TYR A 156 -13.34 -4.19 -10.13
N GLU A 157 -13.33 -4.15 -11.46
CA GLU A 157 -13.72 -5.29 -12.30
C GLU A 157 -12.46 -5.91 -12.85
N LEU A 158 -12.31 -7.22 -12.72
CA LEU A 158 -11.13 -7.95 -13.10
C LEU A 158 -11.43 -8.93 -14.22
N LYS A 159 -10.56 -9.00 -15.22
CA LYS A 159 -10.69 -9.92 -16.36
C LYS A 159 -9.34 -10.49 -16.75
N ASN A 160 -9.25 -11.81 -16.90
CA ASN A 160 -8.09 -12.47 -17.51
C ASN A 160 -7.93 -12.00 -18.97
N ILE A 161 -6.70 -11.81 -19.42
CA ILE A 161 -6.44 -11.29 -20.77
C ILE A 161 -5.93 -12.37 -21.73
N SER A 162 -6.19 -12.17 -23.01
CA SER A 162 -5.92 -13.18 -24.06
C SER A 162 -4.43 -13.42 -24.34
N VAL A 163 -3.54 -12.59 -23.82
CA VAL A 163 -2.08 -12.78 -24.00
C VAL A 163 -1.50 -13.84 -23.07
N ASN A 164 -2.23 -14.25 -22.03
CA ASN A 164 -1.78 -15.28 -21.10
C ASN A 164 -1.65 -16.65 -21.77
N THR A 165 -0.70 -17.44 -21.29
CA THR A 165 -0.39 -18.78 -21.81
C THR A 165 -0.47 -19.82 -20.69
N ALA A 166 -0.23 -21.08 -21.02
CA ALA A 166 -0.12 -22.15 -20.02
C ALA A 166 1.16 -22.05 -19.13
N TYR A 167 1.96 -21.03 -19.30
CA TYR A 167 3.16 -20.73 -18.54
C TYR A 167 2.93 -19.48 -17.68
N SER A 168 3.97 -19.03 -16.96
CA SER A 168 3.89 -17.78 -16.19
C SER A 168 4.00 -16.56 -17.10
N ASP A 169 2.98 -15.70 -17.06
CA ASP A 169 2.90 -14.40 -17.74
C ASP A 169 2.61 -13.31 -16.69
N TYR A 170 3.51 -12.32 -16.49
CA TYR A 170 3.38 -11.35 -15.40
C TYR A 170 4.10 -10.01 -15.65
N GLY A 171 3.92 -9.05 -14.75
CA GLY A 171 4.72 -7.82 -14.69
C GLY A 171 4.44 -6.86 -15.84
N ALA A 172 3.16 -6.51 -16.03
CA ALA A 172 2.68 -5.63 -17.07
C ALA A 172 3.16 -4.17 -16.89
N ALA A 173 3.65 -3.57 -17.97
CA ALA A 173 3.96 -2.14 -18.09
C ALA A 173 3.44 -1.61 -19.43
N LEU A 174 3.21 -0.30 -19.54
CA LEU A 174 2.77 0.31 -20.80
C LEU A 174 3.89 1.15 -21.42
N LEU A 175 4.08 0.99 -22.73
CA LEU A 175 4.87 1.88 -23.58
C LEU A 175 3.98 2.37 -24.74
N GLY A 176 3.44 3.58 -24.61
CA GLY A 176 2.40 4.05 -25.54
C GLY A 176 1.14 3.19 -25.44
N ASN A 177 0.74 2.58 -26.55
CA ASN A 177 -0.37 1.61 -26.63
C ASN A 177 0.07 0.16 -26.59
N GLN A 178 1.31 -0.11 -26.27
CA GLN A 178 1.84 -1.48 -26.14
C GLN A 178 1.86 -1.91 -24.67
N LEU A 179 1.31 -3.09 -24.42
CA LEU A 179 1.51 -3.83 -23.18
C LEU A 179 2.86 -4.55 -23.28
N ILE A 180 3.78 -4.22 -22.37
CA ILE A 180 5.06 -4.93 -22.22
C ILE A 180 4.97 -5.80 -20.98
N TYR A 181 5.35 -7.06 -21.05
CA TYR A 181 5.23 -8.00 -19.96
C TYR A 181 6.27 -9.12 -20.02
N THR A 182 6.42 -9.83 -18.94
CA THR A 182 7.32 -10.98 -18.78
C THR A 182 6.59 -12.27 -19.10
N SER A 183 7.19 -13.18 -19.86
CA SER A 183 6.59 -14.47 -20.19
C SER A 183 7.61 -15.59 -20.16
N ALA A 184 7.21 -16.73 -19.60
CA ALA A 184 7.97 -18.00 -19.64
C ALA A 184 7.58 -18.89 -20.82
N ARG A 185 6.77 -18.38 -21.78
CA ARG A 185 6.35 -19.14 -22.95
C ARG A 185 7.54 -19.68 -23.74
N ASN A 186 7.45 -20.91 -24.17
CA ASN A 186 8.50 -21.56 -24.94
C ASN A 186 8.52 -21.04 -26.38
N THR A 187 9.64 -20.47 -26.81
CA THR A 187 9.85 -20.09 -28.20
C THR A 187 10.84 -21.05 -28.86
N GLU A 188 10.76 -21.22 -30.20
CA GLU A 188 11.62 -22.13 -30.99
C GLU A 188 13.12 -21.94 -30.74
N HIS A 189 13.54 -20.74 -30.35
CA HIS A 189 14.94 -20.44 -30.07
C HIS A 189 15.41 -20.84 -28.66
N GLN A 190 14.50 -21.11 -27.73
CA GLN A 190 14.80 -21.64 -26.41
C GLN A 190 14.51 -23.15 -26.25
N SER A 191 14.01 -23.82 -27.28
CA SER A 191 13.71 -25.25 -27.30
C SER A 191 14.92 -26.18 -27.08
N GLY A 192 16.08 -25.64 -26.79
CA GLY A 192 17.32 -26.34 -26.50
C GLY A 192 17.57 -26.59 -25.02
N LYS A 193 16.79 -27.39 -24.32
CA LYS A 193 17.30 -28.29 -23.28
C LYS A 193 17.51 -27.77 -21.86
N ARG A 194 17.42 -26.50 -21.52
CA ARG A 194 17.60 -26.04 -20.14
C ARG A 194 16.37 -25.29 -19.62
N LEU A 195 15.70 -25.90 -18.68
CA LEU A 195 14.62 -25.26 -17.92
C LEU A 195 15.17 -24.56 -16.67
N HIS A 196 14.44 -23.61 -16.17
CA HIS A 196 14.70 -22.96 -14.90
C HIS A 196 14.47 -23.98 -13.77
N GLU A 197 15.51 -24.27 -12.99
CA GLU A 197 15.49 -25.39 -12.01
C GLU A 197 14.46 -25.19 -10.89
N TRP A 198 14.14 -23.92 -10.56
CA TRP A 198 13.15 -23.58 -9.54
C TRP A 198 11.71 -23.93 -9.97
N THR A 199 11.29 -23.48 -11.18
CA THR A 199 9.91 -23.59 -11.67
C THR A 199 9.70 -24.72 -12.66
N ASN A 200 10.79 -25.24 -13.25
CA ASN A 200 10.80 -26.20 -14.38
C ASN A 200 10.11 -25.62 -15.65
N GLU A 201 10.06 -24.31 -15.79
CA GLU A 201 9.62 -23.59 -16.97
C GLU A 201 10.81 -23.08 -17.80
N SER A 202 10.53 -22.54 -18.98
CA SER A 202 11.54 -21.80 -19.75
C SER A 202 11.99 -20.55 -19.01
N PHE A 203 13.21 -20.08 -19.27
CA PHE A 203 13.62 -18.75 -18.82
C PHE A 203 12.71 -17.69 -19.44
N THR A 204 12.39 -16.67 -18.67
CA THR A 204 11.50 -15.59 -19.09
C THR A 204 12.18 -14.64 -20.06
N SER A 205 11.40 -14.08 -20.98
CA SER A 205 11.77 -12.96 -21.86
C SER A 205 10.68 -11.89 -21.82
N LEU A 206 11.00 -10.68 -22.27
CA LEU A 206 10.01 -9.62 -22.44
C LEU A 206 9.23 -9.82 -23.73
N TYR A 207 7.91 -9.65 -23.65
CA TYR A 207 6.98 -9.70 -24.77
C TYR A 207 6.19 -8.40 -24.84
N SER A 208 5.67 -8.11 -26.03
CA SER A 208 4.76 -6.99 -26.24
C SER A 208 3.52 -7.41 -27.02
N SER A 209 2.41 -6.75 -26.72
CA SER A 209 1.17 -6.83 -27.49
C SER A 209 0.56 -5.45 -27.63
N VAL A 210 0.08 -5.10 -28.81
CA VAL A 210 -0.63 -3.84 -29.02
C VAL A 210 -2.02 -3.94 -28.42
N ILE A 211 -2.42 -2.91 -27.70
CA ILE A 211 -3.76 -2.77 -27.14
C ILE A 211 -4.58 -1.97 -28.16
N ASN A 212 -5.60 -2.60 -28.74
CA ASN A 212 -6.52 -1.98 -29.67
C ASN A 212 -7.48 -1.00 -28.99
N ALA A 213 -8.12 -0.13 -29.75
CA ALA A 213 -9.06 0.86 -29.22
C ALA A 213 -10.27 0.23 -28.51
N ASP A 214 -10.66 -0.98 -28.87
CA ASP A 214 -11.72 -1.75 -28.24
C ASP A 214 -11.27 -2.53 -26.97
N GLY A 215 -9.98 -2.44 -26.62
CA GLY A 215 -9.38 -3.12 -25.48
C GLY A 215 -8.96 -4.56 -25.75
N THR A 216 -9.02 -5.03 -26.99
CA THR A 216 -8.44 -6.33 -27.38
C THR A 216 -6.93 -6.24 -27.54
N PHE A 217 -6.27 -7.39 -27.54
CA PHE A 217 -4.82 -7.50 -27.64
C PHE A 217 -4.44 -8.19 -28.96
N GLU A 218 -3.44 -7.63 -29.64
CA GLU A 218 -2.84 -8.30 -30.81
C GLU A 218 -2.00 -9.51 -30.36
N GLU A 219 -1.64 -10.36 -31.36
CA GLU A 219 -0.78 -11.52 -31.08
C GLU A 219 0.56 -11.07 -30.49
N PRO A 220 0.97 -11.63 -29.35
CA PRO A 220 2.20 -11.20 -28.69
C PRO A 220 3.45 -11.51 -29.49
N VAL A 221 4.37 -10.57 -29.52
CA VAL A 221 5.69 -10.72 -30.12
C VAL A 221 6.78 -10.47 -29.09
N LYS A 222 7.98 -10.98 -29.31
CA LYS A 222 9.12 -10.66 -28.45
C LYS A 222 9.39 -9.16 -28.47
N PHE A 223 9.50 -8.59 -27.27
CA PHE A 223 9.91 -7.21 -27.10
C PHE A 223 11.43 -7.14 -26.94
N ALA A 224 12.07 -6.25 -27.73
CA ALA A 224 13.51 -6.05 -27.71
C ALA A 224 14.34 -7.37 -27.82
N PRO A 225 14.15 -8.18 -28.87
CA PRO A 225 14.82 -9.48 -28.98
C PRO A 225 16.35 -9.37 -29.00
N GLU A 226 16.90 -8.20 -29.31
CA GLU A 226 18.33 -7.89 -29.25
C GLU A 226 18.88 -7.91 -27.81
N LEU A 227 18.01 -7.78 -26.80
CA LEU A 227 18.39 -7.85 -25.38
C LEU A 227 18.32 -9.27 -24.81
N ASP A 228 17.69 -10.21 -25.51
CA ASP A 228 17.49 -11.58 -25.02
C ASP A 228 18.81 -12.25 -24.66
N THR A 229 18.83 -12.94 -23.54
CA THR A 229 19.95 -13.75 -23.09
C THR A 229 19.51 -15.20 -22.82
N LYS A 230 20.37 -15.99 -22.18
CA LYS A 230 20.06 -17.37 -21.75
C LYS A 230 19.60 -17.45 -20.29
N VAL A 231 19.15 -16.35 -19.73
CA VAL A 231 18.66 -16.22 -18.36
C VAL A 231 17.34 -15.44 -18.37
N ASN A 232 16.73 -15.23 -17.21
CA ASN A 232 15.49 -14.48 -17.14
C ASN A 232 15.71 -12.98 -17.42
N GLU A 233 14.87 -12.42 -18.28
CA GLU A 233 14.57 -11.00 -18.39
C GLU A 233 13.13 -10.78 -17.91
N ALA A 234 12.91 -9.75 -17.07
CA ALA A 234 11.62 -9.52 -16.43
C ALA A 234 11.38 -8.04 -16.10
N THR A 235 10.13 -7.70 -15.84
CA THR A 235 9.66 -6.44 -15.22
C THR A 235 10.37 -5.19 -15.72
N ALA A 236 9.98 -4.74 -16.92
CA ALA A 236 10.49 -3.50 -17.51
C ALA A 236 9.67 -2.29 -17.04
N VAL A 237 10.34 -1.14 -16.87
CA VAL A 237 9.73 0.18 -16.68
C VAL A 237 10.42 1.19 -17.58
N PHE A 238 9.68 2.18 -18.05
CA PHE A 238 10.15 3.15 -19.04
C PHE A 238 10.12 4.56 -18.45
N THR A 239 11.10 5.38 -18.82
CA THR A 239 11.04 6.84 -18.57
C THR A 239 9.84 7.46 -19.27
N SER A 240 9.41 8.61 -18.78
CA SER A 240 8.23 9.33 -19.30
C SER A 240 8.32 9.68 -20.80
N ASP A 241 9.54 9.83 -21.33
CA ASP A 241 9.82 10.05 -22.76
C ASP A 241 9.89 8.75 -23.58
N GLY A 242 9.81 7.58 -22.93
CA GLY A 242 9.90 6.26 -23.55
C GLY A 242 11.26 5.88 -24.13
N LYS A 243 12.33 6.64 -23.82
CA LYS A 243 13.66 6.44 -24.44
C LYS A 243 14.64 5.66 -23.58
N THR A 244 14.34 5.48 -22.29
CA THR A 244 15.15 4.68 -21.37
C THR A 244 14.27 3.62 -20.74
N MET A 245 14.79 2.39 -20.68
CA MET A 245 14.16 1.25 -20.01
C MET A 245 15.04 0.79 -18.87
N TYR A 246 14.43 0.53 -17.71
CA TYR A 246 15.03 -0.24 -16.63
C TYR A 246 14.33 -1.58 -16.53
N PHE A 247 15.09 -2.66 -16.39
CA PHE A 247 14.52 -4.01 -16.36
C PHE A 247 15.33 -4.95 -15.48
N THR A 248 14.68 -5.98 -14.97
CA THR A 248 15.32 -7.03 -14.17
C THR A 248 15.92 -8.10 -15.08
N ARG A 249 17.11 -8.57 -14.76
CA ARG A 249 17.78 -9.70 -15.42
C ARG A 249 18.61 -10.47 -14.40
N ASN A 250 18.76 -11.78 -14.58
CA ASN A 250 19.76 -12.51 -13.81
C ASN A 250 21.19 -12.03 -14.13
N ASN A 251 22.06 -12.11 -13.14
CA ASN A 251 23.45 -11.65 -13.24
C ASN A 251 24.20 -12.37 -14.37
N THR A 252 24.62 -11.60 -15.37
CA THR A 252 25.39 -12.08 -16.51
C THR A 252 26.61 -11.18 -16.78
N SER A 253 27.63 -11.77 -17.42
CA SER A 253 28.70 -10.97 -18.02
C SER A 253 28.21 -10.24 -19.27
N VAL A 254 28.94 -9.27 -19.75
CA VAL A 254 28.71 -8.57 -21.05
C VAL A 254 28.53 -9.56 -22.23
N LYS A 255 29.15 -10.76 -22.15
CA LYS A 255 29.01 -11.81 -23.14
C LYS A 255 27.82 -12.75 -22.89
N GLY A 256 26.89 -12.41 -22.00
CA GLY A 256 25.71 -13.22 -21.66
C GLY A 256 26.02 -14.51 -20.88
N LYS A 257 27.22 -14.66 -20.32
CA LYS A 257 27.52 -15.81 -19.45
C LYS A 257 27.03 -15.50 -18.03
N ARG A 258 26.33 -16.46 -17.41
CA ARG A 258 25.90 -16.36 -16.02
C ARG A 258 27.08 -16.10 -15.08
N ARG A 259 26.86 -15.21 -14.12
CA ARG A 259 27.73 -15.02 -12.97
C ARG A 259 27.03 -15.59 -11.74
N LEU A 260 27.77 -16.42 -11.00
CA LEU A 260 27.28 -17.07 -9.80
C LEU A 260 27.83 -16.37 -8.57
N ASN A 261 27.04 -16.30 -7.52
CA ASN A 261 27.48 -15.90 -6.18
C ASN A 261 28.27 -17.06 -5.50
N LYS A 262 28.65 -16.88 -4.24
CA LYS A 262 29.38 -17.89 -3.47
C LYS A 262 28.56 -19.16 -3.21
N GLU A 263 27.25 -19.06 -3.17
CA GLU A 263 26.29 -20.13 -2.99
C GLU A 263 25.89 -20.82 -4.31
N HIS A 264 26.61 -20.53 -5.41
CA HIS A 264 26.32 -21.03 -6.76
C HIS A 264 24.97 -20.65 -7.35
N SER A 265 24.33 -19.58 -6.82
CA SER A 265 23.09 -19.02 -7.32
C SER A 265 23.33 -17.84 -8.27
N THR A 266 22.43 -17.64 -9.24
CA THR A 266 22.45 -16.48 -10.15
C THR A 266 21.45 -15.45 -9.64
N LEU A 267 21.95 -14.37 -9.07
CA LEU A 267 21.12 -13.31 -8.45
C LEU A 267 20.51 -12.39 -9.50
N LEU A 268 19.48 -11.66 -9.11
CA LEU A 268 18.80 -10.68 -9.95
C LEU A 268 19.49 -9.31 -9.86
N LYS A 269 19.55 -8.61 -10.99
CA LYS A 269 20.10 -7.26 -11.11
C LYS A 269 19.19 -6.41 -11.99
N ILE A 270 19.21 -5.11 -11.77
CA ILE A 270 18.55 -4.14 -12.65
C ILE A 270 19.56 -3.65 -13.68
N TYR A 271 19.14 -3.65 -14.93
CA TYR A 271 19.87 -3.12 -16.07
C TYR A 271 19.10 -1.94 -16.65
N LYS A 272 19.85 -1.05 -17.30
CA LYS A 272 19.34 0.07 -18.08
C LYS A 272 19.64 -0.18 -19.56
N ALA A 273 18.70 0.17 -20.43
CA ALA A 273 18.91 0.21 -21.88
C ALA A 273 18.33 1.51 -22.44
N THR A 274 18.86 1.94 -23.60
CA THR A 274 18.39 3.16 -24.29
C THR A 274 17.84 2.80 -25.67
N LEU A 275 16.81 3.53 -26.10
CA LEU A 275 16.22 3.38 -27.42
C LEU A 275 17.03 4.20 -28.43
N SER A 276 17.52 3.54 -29.49
CA SER A 276 18.24 4.19 -30.58
C SER A 276 17.29 4.92 -31.55
N GLU A 277 17.82 5.75 -32.42
CA GLU A 277 17.06 6.41 -33.50
C GLU A 277 16.45 5.41 -34.49
N GLU A 278 17.06 4.20 -34.58
CA GLU A 278 16.53 3.10 -35.41
C GLU A 278 15.40 2.31 -34.72
N GLY A 279 15.01 2.69 -33.52
CA GLY A 279 13.96 1.98 -32.75
C GLY A 279 14.41 0.68 -32.11
N LYS A 280 15.71 0.47 -31.88
CA LYS A 280 16.27 -0.69 -31.19
C LYS A 280 16.70 -0.32 -29.77
N TRP A 281 16.52 -1.24 -28.85
CA TRP A 281 17.03 -1.12 -27.49
C TRP A 281 18.49 -1.55 -27.43
N GLU A 282 19.36 -0.63 -27.02
CA GLU A 282 20.82 -0.84 -26.98
C GLU A 282 21.44 -0.22 -25.73
N ASN A 283 22.79 -0.20 -25.66
CA ASN A 283 23.58 0.35 -24.55
C ASN A 283 23.14 -0.24 -23.18
N VAL A 284 23.09 -1.58 -23.11
CA VAL A 284 22.73 -2.28 -21.88
C VAL A 284 23.81 -2.11 -20.83
N GLU A 285 23.46 -1.45 -19.72
CA GLU A 285 24.34 -1.16 -18.60
C GLU A 285 23.80 -1.77 -17.30
N GLU A 286 24.68 -2.39 -16.52
CA GLU A 286 24.40 -2.81 -15.15
C GLU A 286 24.40 -1.57 -14.24
N LEU A 287 23.36 -1.42 -13.39
CA LEU A 287 23.31 -0.27 -12.47
C LEU A 287 24.36 -0.40 -11.37
N PRO A 288 25.02 0.73 -10.97
CA PRO A 288 26.19 0.71 -10.08
C PRO A 288 25.90 0.26 -8.65
N PHE A 289 24.65 0.24 -8.23
CA PHE A 289 24.22 -0.20 -6.90
C PHE A 289 23.75 -1.68 -6.86
N ASN A 290 23.89 -2.43 -7.96
CA ASN A 290 23.74 -3.88 -7.95
C ASN A 290 24.93 -4.56 -7.24
N SER A 291 24.76 -5.84 -6.91
CA SER A 291 25.82 -6.65 -6.31
C SER A 291 25.79 -8.09 -6.79
N ASP A 292 26.90 -8.78 -6.62
CA ASP A 292 26.97 -10.24 -6.79
C ASP A 292 26.55 -11.00 -5.49
N ASN A 293 26.19 -10.29 -4.41
CA ASN A 293 25.87 -10.87 -3.11
C ASN A 293 24.41 -10.71 -2.67
N TYR A 294 23.62 -9.89 -3.38
CA TYR A 294 22.19 -9.68 -3.11
C TYR A 294 21.42 -9.41 -4.40
N ASN A 295 20.11 -9.65 -4.33
CA ASN A 295 19.20 -9.36 -5.42
C ASN A 295 18.84 -7.87 -5.47
N THR A 296 18.63 -7.36 -6.68
CA THR A 296 18.06 -6.04 -6.97
C THR A 296 17.11 -6.23 -8.15
N ALA A 297 15.81 -6.02 -7.96
CA ALA A 297 14.79 -6.40 -8.94
C ALA A 297 13.57 -5.46 -8.93
N HIS A 298 12.72 -5.63 -9.92
CA HIS A 298 11.42 -4.97 -10.05
C HIS A 298 11.51 -3.44 -9.96
N PRO A 299 12.15 -2.79 -10.97
CA PRO A 299 12.30 -1.34 -11.01
C PRO A 299 10.96 -0.64 -11.21
N ALA A 300 10.79 0.53 -10.58
CA ALA A 300 9.65 1.42 -10.76
C ALA A 300 10.11 2.88 -10.71
N LEU A 301 9.63 3.71 -11.62
CA LEU A 301 10.00 5.12 -11.72
C LEU A 301 8.93 6.02 -11.10
N THR A 302 9.35 7.14 -10.51
CA THR A 302 8.41 8.23 -10.24
C THR A 302 7.96 8.90 -11.54
N PRO A 303 6.77 9.54 -11.57
CA PRO A 303 6.24 10.18 -12.79
C PRO A 303 7.12 11.30 -13.37
N ASP A 304 8.03 11.85 -12.58
CA ASP A 304 8.99 12.90 -12.97
C ASP A 304 10.39 12.34 -13.28
N ASP A 305 10.53 11.02 -13.34
CA ASP A 305 11.77 10.27 -13.58
C ASP A 305 12.93 10.60 -12.63
N LYS A 306 12.65 11.16 -11.43
CA LYS A 306 13.70 11.56 -10.49
C LYS A 306 14.09 10.49 -9.50
N TRP A 307 13.24 9.49 -9.29
CA TRP A 307 13.50 8.40 -8.36
C TRP A 307 13.23 7.05 -9.01
N LEU A 308 14.14 6.12 -8.79
CA LEU A 308 13.97 4.71 -9.11
C LEU A 308 13.75 3.94 -7.82
N TYR A 309 12.59 3.30 -7.69
CA TYR A 309 12.24 2.37 -6.62
C TYR A 309 12.50 0.95 -7.09
N PHE A 310 12.85 0.07 -6.17
CA PHE A 310 13.12 -1.33 -6.49
C PHE A 310 13.08 -2.21 -5.24
N SER A 311 12.95 -3.53 -5.41
CA SER A 311 13.04 -4.52 -4.34
C SER A 311 14.46 -5.06 -4.22
N SER A 312 14.93 -5.32 -2.99
CA SER A 312 16.25 -5.88 -2.74
C SER A 312 16.33 -6.57 -1.38
N ASP A 313 17.16 -7.62 -1.28
CA ASP A 313 17.55 -8.32 -0.06
C ASP A 313 18.97 -7.92 0.41
N ARG A 314 19.38 -6.68 0.07
CA ARG A 314 20.70 -6.10 0.44
C ARG A 314 20.84 -5.89 1.94
N GLU A 315 22.05 -5.66 2.39
CA GLU A 315 22.33 -5.22 3.76
C GLU A 315 21.48 -3.97 4.12
N GLY A 316 20.83 -4.02 5.29
CA GLY A 316 19.91 -2.98 5.77
C GLY A 316 18.43 -3.25 5.45
N THR A 317 18.08 -4.45 4.95
CA THR A 317 16.69 -4.93 4.91
C THR A 317 16.18 -5.18 6.32
N LEU A 318 14.86 -5.00 6.49
CA LEU A 318 14.13 -5.36 7.71
C LEU A 318 13.70 -6.84 7.68
N GLY A 319 13.54 -7.39 6.49
CA GLY A 319 13.04 -8.74 6.27
C GLY A 319 13.76 -9.50 5.16
N GLN A 320 12.98 -10.25 4.38
CA GLN A 320 13.50 -11.07 3.28
C GLN A 320 13.85 -10.24 2.05
N SER A 321 12.98 -9.28 1.72
CA SER A 321 13.26 -8.24 0.73
C SER A 321 12.47 -6.98 1.04
N ASP A 322 13.09 -5.83 0.84
CA ASP A 322 12.51 -4.51 1.13
C ASP A 322 12.43 -3.67 -0.14
N ILE A 323 11.52 -2.68 -0.14
CA ILE A 323 11.53 -1.62 -1.13
C ILE A 323 12.57 -0.57 -0.76
N PHE A 324 13.44 -0.29 -1.72
CA PHE A 324 14.45 0.76 -1.68
C PHE A 324 14.17 1.80 -2.77
N ARG A 325 14.81 2.96 -2.67
CA ARG A 325 14.81 3.97 -3.71
C ARG A 325 16.19 4.57 -3.91
N VAL A 326 16.44 5.13 -5.10
CA VAL A 326 17.65 5.88 -5.43
C VAL A 326 17.27 7.08 -6.30
N ALA A 327 17.88 8.24 -6.02
CA ALA A 327 17.69 9.42 -6.85
C ALA A 327 18.40 9.27 -8.20
N LEU A 328 17.75 9.72 -9.27
CA LEU A 328 18.27 9.80 -10.62
C LEU A 328 18.59 11.26 -10.94
N TYR A 329 19.84 11.55 -11.25
CA TYR A 329 20.25 12.90 -11.59
C TYR A 329 20.32 13.10 -13.12
N PRO A 330 20.02 14.30 -13.64
CA PRO A 330 20.13 14.59 -15.08
C PRO A 330 21.52 14.36 -15.66
N THR A 331 22.55 14.35 -14.82
CA THR A 331 23.95 14.02 -15.20
C THR A 331 24.14 12.54 -15.55
N GLY A 332 23.16 11.68 -15.28
CA GLY A 332 23.25 10.22 -15.39
C GLY A 332 23.82 9.55 -14.14
N GLU A 333 24.14 10.30 -13.09
CA GLU A 333 24.59 9.79 -11.81
C GLU A 333 23.41 9.31 -10.96
N TYR A 334 23.72 8.45 -10.00
CA TYR A 334 22.75 7.90 -9.04
C TYR A 334 23.06 8.42 -7.64
N GLY A 335 22.02 8.74 -6.88
CA GLY A 335 22.14 9.12 -5.48
C GLY A 335 22.50 7.95 -4.57
N LYS A 336 22.43 8.18 -3.26
CA LYS A 336 22.53 7.12 -2.26
C LYS A 336 21.28 6.26 -2.29
N VAL A 337 21.44 4.95 -2.19
CA VAL A 337 20.32 4.01 -2.02
C VAL A 337 19.75 4.14 -0.61
N GLU A 338 18.45 4.28 -0.51
CA GLU A 338 17.70 4.48 0.73
C GLU A 338 16.64 3.40 0.91
N ASN A 339 16.57 2.77 2.08
CA ASN A 339 15.42 1.97 2.50
C ASN A 339 14.26 2.92 2.79
N ILE A 340 13.04 2.64 2.28
CA ILE A 340 11.89 3.55 2.46
C ILE A 340 11.21 3.44 3.83
N GLY A 341 11.69 2.53 4.69
CA GLY A 341 11.35 2.45 6.10
C GLY A 341 10.22 1.48 6.44
N ASN A 342 10.04 1.29 7.74
CA ASN A 342 9.22 0.24 8.35
C ASN A 342 7.70 0.44 8.28
N LYS A 343 7.22 1.51 7.68
CA LYS A 343 5.79 1.62 7.36
C LYS A 343 5.40 0.78 6.15
N VAL A 344 6.33 0.64 5.19
CA VAL A 344 6.17 -0.18 4.00
C VAL A 344 6.85 -1.52 4.19
N ASN A 345 8.12 -1.51 4.62
CA ASN A 345 8.95 -2.70 4.74
C ASN A 345 8.72 -3.42 6.07
N THR A 346 8.65 -4.75 6.03
CA THR A 346 8.38 -5.63 7.16
C THR A 346 9.46 -6.71 7.31
N ALA A 347 9.28 -7.66 8.20
CA ALA A 347 10.12 -8.87 8.26
C ALA A 347 9.77 -9.91 7.17
N GLY A 348 8.74 -9.65 6.36
CA GLY A 348 8.34 -10.44 5.20
C GLY A 348 9.08 -10.02 3.93
N ARG A 349 8.38 -10.17 2.80
CA ARG A 349 8.85 -9.75 1.47
C ARG A 349 8.02 -8.56 1.01
N GLU A 350 8.69 -7.47 0.65
CA GLU A 350 8.10 -6.37 -0.10
C GLU A 350 8.73 -6.34 -1.49
N THR A 351 7.88 -6.35 -2.52
CA THR A 351 8.33 -6.54 -3.90
C THR A 351 7.39 -5.86 -4.91
N PHE A 352 7.76 -5.82 -6.19
CA PHE A 352 6.99 -5.26 -7.28
C PHE A 352 6.44 -3.85 -6.99
N PRO A 353 7.29 -2.87 -6.64
CA PRO A 353 6.82 -1.50 -6.48
C PRO A 353 6.31 -0.93 -7.80
N PHE A 354 5.30 -0.07 -7.72
CA PHE A 354 4.82 0.76 -8.82
C PHE A 354 4.39 2.12 -8.28
N ILE A 355 4.72 3.22 -8.97
CA ILE A 355 4.32 4.57 -8.57
C ILE A 355 3.37 5.15 -9.63
N SER A 356 2.13 5.46 -9.23
CA SER A 356 1.15 6.09 -10.09
C SER A 356 1.48 7.57 -10.35
N LYS A 357 0.86 8.16 -11.39
CA LYS A 357 1.00 9.60 -11.71
C LYS A 357 0.60 10.53 -10.56
N ASP A 358 -0.24 10.05 -9.65
CA ASP A 358 -0.68 10.78 -8.46
C ASP A 358 0.20 10.52 -7.25
N TYR A 359 1.39 9.92 -7.43
CA TYR A 359 2.35 9.58 -6.38
C TYR A 359 1.77 8.64 -5.30
N PHE A 360 0.98 7.65 -5.70
CA PHE A 360 0.71 6.49 -4.87
C PHE A 360 1.73 5.39 -5.17
N LEU A 361 2.33 4.87 -4.12
CA LEU A 361 3.16 3.67 -4.19
C LEU A 361 2.27 2.45 -3.98
N PHE A 362 2.24 1.57 -4.97
CA PHE A 362 1.70 0.23 -4.88
C PHE A 362 2.85 -0.75 -4.75
N PHE A 363 2.67 -1.78 -3.95
CA PHE A 363 3.69 -2.83 -3.75
C PHE A 363 3.01 -4.11 -3.31
N SER A 364 3.69 -5.24 -3.48
CA SER A 364 3.19 -6.54 -3.02
C SER A 364 3.95 -6.96 -1.77
N SER A 365 3.24 -7.49 -0.79
CA SER A 365 3.82 -7.93 0.47
C SER A 365 3.14 -9.18 1.01
N ASP A 366 3.93 -10.08 1.59
CA ASP A 366 3.45 -11.18 2.43
C ASP A 366 3.61 -10.89 3.93
N GLY A 367 4.26 -9.78 4.30
CA GLY A 367 4.48 -9.40 5.69
C GLY A 367 3.37 -8.56 6.31
N HIS A 368 2.63 -7.78 5.52
CA HIS A 368 1.44 -7.07 5.98
C HIS A 368 0.24 -8.01 6.11
N PRO A 369 -0.71 -7.74 7.03
CA PRO A 369 -1.95 -8.52 7.13
C PRO A 369 -2.76 -8.48 5.83
N GLY A 370 -2.94 -9.65 5.21
CA GLY A 370 -3.55 -9.80 3.89
C GLY A 370 -4.45 -11.03 3.77
N LEU A 371 -4.96 -11.28 2.54
CA LEU A 371 -5.88 -12.35 2.21
C LEU A 371 -5.17 -13.64 1.81
N GLY A 372 -3.97 -13.54 1.25
CA GLY A 372 -3.25 -14.66 0.66
C GLY A 372 -1.77 -14.71 1.02
N GLY A 373 -0.96 -15.07 0.05
CA GLY A 373 0.49 -14.99 0.08
C GLY A 373 0.97 -13.55 -0.11
N LEU A 374 1.35 -13.18 -1.34
CA LEU A 374 1.58 -11.79 -1.69
C LEU A 374 0.25 -11.09 -1.94
N ASP A 375 -0.01 -10.02 -1.22
CA ASP A 375 -1.13 -9.10 -1.49
C ASP A 375 -0.61 -7.76 -1.98
N VAL A 376 -1.38 -7.07 -2.82
CA VAL A 376 -1.10 -5.70 -3.26
C VAL A 376 -1.57 -4.70 -2.21
N PHE A 377 -0.67 -3.81 -1.82
CA PHE A 377 -0.92 -2.70 -0.90
C PHE A 377 -0.67 -1.36 -1.58
N VAL A 378 -1.24 -0.31 -1.02
CA VAL A 378 -1.07 1.07 -1.51
C VAL A 378 -0.79 2.03 -0.36
N THR A 379 0.08 3.00 -0.62
CA THR A 379 0.31 4.15 0.26
C THR A 379 0.59 5.42 -0.54
N LYS A 380 0.33 6.59 0.03
CA LYS A 380 0.66 7.88 -0.60
C LYS A 380 2.11 8.24 -0.32
N ILE A 381 2.84 8.65 -1.35
CA ILE A 381 4.14 9.32 -1.20
C ILE A 381 3.86 10.81 -1.00
N ASN A 382 4.30 11.37 0.13
CA ASN A 382 4.18 12.78 0.45
C ASN A 382 5.27 13.60 -0.25
N VAL A 383 5.11 14.93 -0.28
CA VAL A 383 6.07 15.85 -0.91
C VAL A 383 7.47 15.79 -0.27
N ASP A 384 7.53 15.48 1.01
CA ASP A 384 8.80 15.30 1.75
C ASP A 384 9.44 13.91 1.56
N GLY A 385 8.82 13.06 0.73
CA GLY A 385 9.26 11.70 0.46
C GLY A 385 8.89 10.67 1.53
N SER A 386 8.18 11.08 2.60
CA SER A 386 7.60 10.15 3.57
C SER A 386 6.39 9.42 2.99
N VAL A 387 6.03 8.29 3.60
CA VAL A 387 4.86 7.49 3.18
C VAL A 387 3.72 7.63 4.17
N GLY A 388 2.50 7.60 3.65
CA GLY A 388 1.25 7.63 4.40
C GLY A 388 0.93 6.29 5.09
N GLN A 389 -0.36 6.08 5.38
CA GLN A 389 -0.87 4.79 5.86
C GLN A 389 -0.86 3.77 4.72
N VAL A 390 -0.43 2.56 5.02
CA VAL A 390 -0.51 1.41 4.09
C VAL A 390 -1.90 0.79 4.17
N THR A 391 -2.47 0.50 3.01
CA THR A 391 -3.83 -0.03 2.89
C THR A 391 -3.83 -1.20 1.91
N ASN A 392 -4.47 -2.32 2.30
CA ASN A 392 -4.69 -3.47 1.41
C ASN A 392 -5.72 -3.12 0.33
N MET A 393 -5.46 -3.50 -0.92
CA MET A 393 -6.33 -3.14 -2.06
C MET A 393 -7.68 -3.87 -2.06
N GLY A 394 -7.81 -4.95 -1.29
CA GLY A 394 -9.03 -5.77 -1.21
C GLY A 394 -9.31 -6.58 -2.47
N THR A 395 -10.41 -7.35 -2.44
CA THR A 395 -10.86 -8.12 -3.59
C THR A 395 -11.50 -7.19 -4.65
N PRO A 396 -11.44 -7.53 -5.95
CA PRO A 396 -10.81 -8.70 -6.55
C PRO A 396 -9.33 -8.50 -6.92
N ILE A 397 -8.71 -7.35 -6.57
CA ILE A 397 -7.28 -7.16 -6.84
C ILE A 397 -6.50 -8.23 -6.09
N ASN A 398 -6.70 -8.35 -4.79
CA ASN A 398 -6.14 -9.40 -3.97
C ASN A 398 -7.08 -10.62 -3.90
N SER A 399 -6.48 -11.79 -3.85
CA SER A 399 -7.10 -13.10 -3.74
C SER A 399 -6.54 -13.87 -2.53
N SER A 400 -6.87 -15.14 -2.41
CA SER A 400 -6.29 -16.02 -1.39
C SER A 400 -4.90 -16.56 -1.75
N THR A 401 -4.35 -16.24 -2.93
CA THR A 401 -3.04 -16.67 -3.40
C THR A 401 -2.09 -15.47 -3.59
N ASP A 402 -1.07 -15.57 -4.45
CA ASP A 402 -0.18 -14.44 -4.70
C ASP A 402 -0.78 -13.47 -5.72
N ASP A 403 -0.81 -12.17 -5.37
CA ASP A 403 -1.21 -11.06 -6.23
C ASP A 403 -0.11 -9.99 -6.22
N PHE A 404 0.40 -9.64 -7.41
CA PHE A 404 1.59 -8.83 -7.52
C PHE A 404 1.67 -8.03 -8.83
N ALA A 405 2.71 -7.20 -8.96
CA ALA A 405 2.99 -6.40 -10.15
C ALA A 405 1.79 -5.56 -10.61
N PHE A 406 1.20 -4.82 -9.68
CA PHE A 406 0.07 -3.92 -9.94
C PHE A 406 0.52 -2.71 -10.74
N TYR A 407 -0.25 -2.36 -11.77
CA TYR A 407 -0.09 -1.16 -12.59
C TYR A 407 -1.45 -0.48 -12.81
N ILE A 408 -1.55 0.83 -12.68
CA ILE A 408 -2.75 1.60 -12.99
C ILE A 408 -2.42 2.90 -13.73
N ASP A 409 -3.17 3.21 -14.77
CA ASP A 409 -3.24 4.56 -15.32
C ASP A 409 -4.32 5.36 -14.58
N SER A 410 -3.89 6.33 -13.78
CA SER A 410 -4.78 7.13 -12.93
C SER A 410 -5.84 7.91 -13.72
N LYS A 411 -5.57 8.25 -14.99
CA LYS A 411 -6.48 9.03 -15.82
C LYS A 411 -7.63 8.17 -16.35
N THR A 412 -7.30 6.98 -16.86
CA THR A 412 -8.29 6.04 -17.43
C THR A 412 -8.90 5.13 -16.38
N ARG A 413 -8.30 5.04 -15.20
CA ARG A 413 -8.66 4.12 -14.10
C ARG A 413 -8.59 2.64 -14.51
N LYS A 414 -7.81 2.33 -15.54
CA LYS A 414 -7.57 0.99 -16.05
C LYS A 414 -6.16 0.55 -15.69
N GLY A 415 -5.97 -0.76 -15.54
CA GLY A 415 -4.67 -1.28 -15.18
C GLY A 415 -4.56 -2.79 -15.29
N PHE A 416 -3.48 -3.29 -14.72
CA PHE A 416 -3.15 -4.72 -14.73
C PHE A 416 -2.65 -5.15 -13.37
N VAL A 417 -2.90 -6.40 -13.03
CA VAL A 417 -2.33 -7.08 -11.87
C VAL A 417 -1.98 -8.51 -12.29
N SER A 418 -0.90 -9.03 -11.75
CA SER A 418 -0.50 -10.42 -11.96
C SER A 418 -0.91 -11.27 -10.77
N SER A 419 -1.35 -12.50 -11.03
CA SER A 419 -1.84 -13.41 -9.99
C SER A 419 -1.70 -14.86 -10.39
N ASN A 420 -1.41 -15.74 -9.42
CA ASN A 420 -1.47 -17.19 -9.58
C ASN A 420 -2.79 -17.77 -9.02
N ARG A 421 -3.86 -16.96 -8.99
CA ARG A 421 -5.18 -17.38 -8.50
C ARG A 421 -5.77 -18.55 -9.25
N MET A 422 -6.61 -19.30 -8.57
CA MET A 422 -7.31 -20.44 -9.18
C MET A 422 -8.11 -19.99 -10.42
N ASN A 423 -8.24 -20.92 -11.38
CA ASN A 423 -8.90 -20.72 -12.67
C ASN A 423 -8.21 -19.73 -13.62
N GLY A 424 -6.92 -19.48 -13.42
CA GLY A 424 -6.05 -18.87 -14.41
C GLY A 424 -5.78 -19.78 -15.62
N VAL A 425 -4.98 -19.29 -16.56
CA VAL A 425 -4.58 -20.03 -17.77
C VAL A 425 -3.25 -20.75 -17.51
N GLY A 426 -2.32 -20.10 -16.81
CA GLY A 426 -0.96 -20.56 -16.58
C GLY A 426 -0.56 -20.64 -15.10
N GLY A 427 0.73 -20.50 -14.85
CA GLY A 427 1.29 -20.42 -13.50
C GLY A 427 0.96 -19.08 -12.87
N ASP A 428 1.43 -18.00 -13.48
CA ASP A 428 1.02 -16.62 -13.19
C ASP A 428 0.31 -16.06 -14.41
N ASP A 429 -0.75 -15.32 -14.20
CA ASP A 429 -1.54 -14.69 -15.25
C ASP A 429 -1.65 -13.19 -15.04
N ILE A 430 -1.72 -12.44 -16.13
CA ILE A 430 -2.04 -11.01 -16.11
C ILE A 430 -3.54 -10.83 -16.20
N TYR A 431 -4.08 -10.04 -15.29
CA TYR A 431 -5.48 -9.62 -15.29
C TYR A 431 -5.57 -8.14 -15.60
N PHE A 432 -6.39 -7.80 -16.57
CA PHE A 432 -6.83 -6.43 -16.79
C PHE A 432 -7.88 -6.08 -15.76
N PHE A 433 -7.83 -4.85 -15.23
CA PHE A 433 -8.89 -4.34 -14.39
C PHE A 433 -9.33 -2.94 -14.79
N MET A 434 -10.57 -2.63 -14.41
CA MET A 434 -11.12 -1.28 -14.45
C MET A 434 -11.64 -0.92 -13.07
N GLN A 435 -11.20 0.24 -12.57
CA GLN A 435 -11.71 0.75 -11.31
C GLN A 435 -13.13 1.25 -11.50
N LYS A 436 -14.07 0.69 -10.74
CA LYS A 436 -15.47 1.10 -10.74
C LYS A 436 -15.61 2.53 -10.25
N ILE A 437 -16.37 3.31 -10.95
CA ILE A 437 -16.79 4.63 -10.48
C ILE A 437 -17.97 4.37 -9.54
N CYS A 438 -17.74 4.58 -8.26
CA CYS A 438 -18.76 4.46 -7.25
C CYS A 438 -19.20 5.85 -6.83
N HIS A 439 -20.46 6.21 -7.12
CA HIS A 439 -21.06 7.48 -6.72
C HIS A 439 -22.24 7.25 -5.81
N GLN A 440 -22.45 8.18 -4.89
CA GLN A 440 -23.60 8.25 -3.98
C GLN A 440 -24.20 9.64 -3.98
N SER A 441 -25.41 9.73 -3.46
CA SER A 441 -26.04 11.01 -3.18
C SER A 441 -25.94 11.31 -1.67
N LEU A 442 -25.87 12.58 -1.34
CA LEU A 442 -25.93 13.09 0.03
C LEU A 442 -27.13 14.03 0.12
N GLU A 443 -28.03 13.79 1.06
CA GLU A 443 -29.21 14.59 1.27
C GLU A 443 -29.46 14.85 2.75
N GLY A 444 -30.27 15.83 3.07
CA GLY A 444 -30.66 16.12 4.44
C GLY A 444 -31.56 17.35 4.53
N ILE A 445 -31.84 17.75 5.76
CA ILE A 445 -32.66 18.91 6.08
C ILE A 445 -31.82 19.89 6.91
N VAL A 446 -31.91 21.16 6.58
CA VAL A 446 -31.41 22.25 7.44
C VAL A 446 -32.57 22.74 8.31
N PHE A 447 -32.37 22.82 9.61
CA PHE A 447 -33.42 23.16 10.56
C PHE A 447 -32.90 23.98 11.75
N ASP A 448 -33.79 24.70 12.39
CA ASP A 448 -33.52 25.42 13.67
C ASP A 448 -33.30 24.40 14.80
N LYS A 449 -32.16 24.48 15.46
CA LYS A 449 -31.76 23.54 16.50
C LYS A 449 -32.72 23.47 17.68
N ASP A 450 -33.31 24.58 18.04
CA ASP A 450 -34.15 24.73 19.26
C ASP A 450 -35.63 24.43 18.93
N THR A 451 -36.16 24.99 17.85
CA THR A 451 -37.56 24.84 17.47
C THR A 451 -37.86 23.65 16.56
N GLN A 452 -36.83 23.06 15.96
CA GLN A 452 -36.94 21.99 14.96
C GLN A 452 -37.69 22.42 13.67
N GLU A 453 -37.90 23.71 13.46
CA GLU A 453 -38.49 24.25 12.24
C GLU A 453 -37.50 24.15 11.10
N VAL A 454 -37.97 23.73 9.91
CA VAL A 454 -37.14 23.63 8.72
C VAL A 454 -36.76 25.01 8.18
N LEU A 455 -35.55 25.12 7.65
CA LEU A 455 -35.01 26.40 7.15
C LEU A 455 -34.94 26.38 5.63
N ALA A 456 -35.94 27.02 4.99
CA ALA A 456 -35.91 27.26 3.56
C ALA A 456 -34.86 28.35 3.22
N ASN A 457 -34.36 28.30 1.97
CA ASN A 457 -33.36 29.23 1.45
C ASN A 457 -32.03 29.25 2.21
N ALA A 458 -31.73 28.22 3.00
CA ALA A 458 -30.41 28.05 3.58
C ALA A 458 -29.42 27.59 2.50
N LYS A 459 -28.22 28.18 2.47
CA LYS A 459 -27.15 27.80 1.55
C LYS A 459 -26.32 26.69 2.16
N VAL A 460 -26.25 25.54 1.49
CA VAL A 460 -25.36 24.42 1.83
C VAL A 460 -24.24 24.34 0.83
N THR A 461 -23.01 24.57 1.28
CA THR A 461 -21.79 24.42 0.47
C THR A 461 -21.10 23.11 0.82
N VAL A 462 -20.75 22.32 -0.18
CA VAL A 462 -20.10 21.03 -0.01
C VAL A 462 -18.64 21.13 -0.45
N TYR A 463 -17.73 20.71 0.43
CA TYR A 463 -16.29 20.68 0.19
C TYR A 463 -15.79 19.24 0.15
N ASP A 464 -14.80 18.97 -0.72
CA ASP A 464 -14.03 17.72 -0.68
C ASP A 464 -13.01 17.70 0.46
N ASN A 465 -12.27 16.61 0.58
CA ASN A 465 -11.23 16.44 1.62
C ASN A 465 -10.04 17.43 1.47
N SER A 466 -9.91 18.10 0.32
CA SER A 466 -8.91 19.15 0.07
C SER A 466 -9.45 20.56 0.24
N TYR A 467 -10.70 20.69 0.76
CA TYR A 467 -11.45 21.95 0.93
C TYR A 467 -11.77 22.71 -0.36
N LYS A 468 -11.82 21.98 -1.47
CA LYS A 468 -12.33 22.51 -2.72
C LYS A 468 -13.86 22.44 -2.69
N VAL A 469 -14.52 23.53 -3.06
CA VAL A 469 -15.98 23.54 -3.28
C VAL A 469 -16.29 22.61 -4.45
N ILE A 470 -17.17 21.64 -4.21
CA ILE A 470 -17.67 20.70 -5.22
C ILE A 470 -19.15 20.88 -5.53
N GLY A 471 -19.88 21.62 -4.67
CA GLY A 471 -21.27 21.93 -4.92
C GLY A 471 -21.81 22.98 -3.94
N GLU A 472 -22.82 23.73 -4.41
CA GLU A 472 -23.59 24.67 -3.61
C GLU A 472 -25.08 24.45 -3.89
N ILE A 473 -25.87 24.30 -2.85
CA ILE A 473 -27.30 24.00 -2.89
C ILE A 473 -28.03 25.00 -2.01
N ILE A 474 -29.19 25.47 -2.46
CA ILE A 474 -30.13 26.25 -1.66
C ILE A 474 -31.26 25.30 -1.23
N THR A 475 -31.58 25.27 0.05
CA THR A 475 -32.65 24.40 0.57
C THR A 475 -34.02 24.84 0.06
N ASP A 476 -34.88 23.89 -0.22
CA ASP A 476 -36.28 24.11 -0.63
C ASP A 476 -37.17 24.56 0.55
N ASP A 477 -38.49 24.68 0.27
CA ASP A 477 -39.49 25.08 1.30
C ASP A 477 -39.60 24.09 2.47
N LYS A 478 -39.05 22.88 2.33
CA LYS A 478 -38.98 21.87 3.39
C LYS A 478 -37.62 21.82 4.07
N GLY A 479 -36.75 22.80 3.80
CA GLY A 479 -35.38 22.81 4.29
C GLY A 479 -34.48 21.74 3.69
N TYR A 480 -34.95 21.04 2.64
CA TYR A 480 -34.26 19.89 2.06
C TYR A 480 -33.16 20.33 1.09
N TYR A 481 -32.04 19.61 1.12
CA TYR A 481 -30.94 19.73 0.17
C TYR A 481 -30.52 18.34 -0.34
N ARG A 482 -30.00 18.28 -1.54
CA ARG A 482 -29.40 17.08 -2.12
C ARG A 482 -28.27 17.42 -3.06
N ILE A 483 -27.21 16.65 -3.00
CA ILE A 483 -26.11 16.65 -3.95
C ILE A 483 -25.87 15.22 -4.43
N ASP A 484 -25.77 15.06 -5.73
CA ASP A 484 -25.53 13.78 -6.39
C ASP A 484 -24.06 13.66 -6.83
N ASP A 485 -23.67 12.50 -7.33
CA ASP A 485 -22.36 12.22 -7.93
C ASP A 485 -21.15 12.40 -7.00
N LEU A 486 -21.33 12.21 -5.70
CA LEU A 486 -20.24 12.18 -4.74
C LEU A 486 -19.54 10.82 -4.75
N GLU A 487 -18.20 10.82 -4.77
CA GLU A 487 -17.43 9.57 -4.72
C GLU A 487 -17.70 8.80 -3.42
N CYS A 488 -17.98 7.49 -3.54
CA CYS A 488 -18.10 6.61 -2.39
C CYS A 488 -16.85 6.65 -1.51
N ARG A 489 -17.02 6.49 -0.20
CA ARG A 489 -15.96 6.58 0.80
C ARG A 489 -15.28 7.95 0.87
N GLY A 490 -15.73 8.91 0.08
CA GLY A 490 -15.27 10.30 0.16
C GLY A 490 -15.58 10.88 1.53
N LYS A 491 -14.65 11.70 2.05
CA LYS A 491 -14.90 12.57 3.20
C LYS A 491 -15.29 13.92 2.66
N TYR A 492 -16.46 14.39 3.09
CA TYR A 492 -17.00 15.66 2.68
C TYR A 492 -17.28 16.51 3.90
N ARG A 493 -17.28 17.81 3.70
CA ARG A 493 -17.66 18.78 4.70
C ARG A 493 -18.81 19.63 4.14
N LEU A 494 -19.86 19.74 4.91
CA LEU A 494 -21.04 20.54 4.60
C LEU A 494 -21.00 21.79 5.44
N LYS A 495 -21.14 22.94 4.83
CA LYS A 495 -21.29 24.23 5.49
C LYS A 495 -22.66 24.78 5.19
N ALA A 496 -23.48 24.95 6.23
CA ALA A 496 -24.83 25.55 6.10
C ALA A 496 -24.85 26.98 6.65
N VAL A 497 -25.48 27.88 5.90
CA VAL A 497 -25.66 29.30 6.24
C VAL A 497 -27.11 29.69 6.00
N ALA A 498 -27.75 30.33 6.98
CA ALA A 498 -29.08 30.90 6.83
C ALA A 498 -29.13 32.27 7.51
N ASP A 499 -30.04 33.15 7.06
CA ASP A 499 -30.23 34.49 7.65
C ASP A 499 -30.60 34.37 9.13
N LYS A 500 -29.94 35.13 9.99
CA LYS A 500 -30.11 35.15 11.46
C LYS A 500 -29.68 33.88 12.19
N TYR A 501 -28.89 33.00 11.54
CA TYR A 501 -28.34 31.81 12.15
C TYR A 501 -26.80 31.81 12.10
N ASN A 502 -26.18 31.19 13.09
CA ASN A 502 -24.77 30.93 13.09
C ASN A 502 -24.45 29.88 12.00
N THR A 503 -23.34 30.07 11.32
CA THR A 503 -22.83 29.08 10.36
C THR A 503 -22.50 27.78 11.07
N GLU A 504 -22.94 26.63 10.52
CA GLU A 504 -22.62 25.30 11.02
C GLU A 504 -21.87 24.49 9.95
N GLU A 505 -20.90 23.71 10.40
CA GLU A 505 -20.16 22.80 9.54
C GLU A 505 -20.20 21.38 10.08
N VAL A 506 -20.53 20.42 9.20
CA VAL A 506 -20.65 19.00 9.53
C VAL A 506 -19.75 18.19 8.59
N SER A 507 -18.98 17.27 9.15
CA SER A 507 -18.20 16.31 8.37
C SER A 507 -18.99 15.03 8.17
N VAL A 508 -19.00 14.52 6.93
CA VAL A 508 -19.66 13.28 6.56
C VAL A 508 -18.72 12.37 5.80
N GLN A 509 -18.74 11.08 6.16
CA GLN A 509 -18.07 10.01 5.44
C GLN A 509 -19.12 9.22 4.69
N LEU A 510 -18.97 9.11 3.35
CA LEU A 510 -19.86 8.28 2.55
C LEU A 510 -19.52 6.80 2.70
N ASP A 511 -20.53 5.97 2.49
CA ASP A 511 -20.45 4.52 2.56
C ASP A 511 -19.84 3.93 1.27
N VAL A 512 -19.85 2.61 1.16
CA VAL A 512 -19.26 1.87 0.02
C VAL A 512 -20.29 1.48 -1.03
N VAL A 513 -21.56 1.81 -0.82
CA VAL A 513 -22.68 1.33 -1.66
C VAL A 513 -22.89 2.25 -2.84
N ALA A 514 -22.65 1.78 -4.06
CA ALA A 514 -22.93 2.53 -5.29
C ALA A 514 -24.42 2.85 -5.42
N GLY A 515 -24.74 4.09 -5.81
CA GLY A 515 -26.12 4.57 -5.93
C GLY A 515 -26.84 4.76 -4.59
N GLY A 516 -26.14 4.57 -3.45
CA GLY A 516 -26.68 4.81 -2.12
C GLY A 516 -26.98 6.28 -1.86
N VAL A 517 -27.82 6.54 -0.84
CA VAL A 517 -28.14 7.88 -0.39
C VAL A 517 -27.75 7.98 1.08
N LYS A 518 -26.81 8.88 1.38
CA LYS A 518 -26.42 9.23 2.76
C LYS A 518 -27.27 10.38 3.23
N LYS A 519 -27.83 10.25 4.43
CA LYS A 519 -28.58 11.32 5.09
C LYS A 519 -27.70 12.03 6.08
N GLN A 520 -27.70 13.36 6.04
CA GLN A 520 -27.03 14.23 6.99
C GLN A 520 -27.86 15.51 7.20
N ASP A 521 -28.54 15.59 8.32
CA ASP A 521 -29.26 16.80 8.72
C ASP A 521 -28.32 17.81 9.40
N ILE A 522 -28.60 19.11 9.23
CA ILE A 522 -27.75 20.18 9.75
C ILE A 522 -28.59 21.12 10.64
N PRO A 523 -28.43 21.06 11.97
CA PRO A 523 -29.07 22.00 12.90
C PRO A 523 -28.37 23.35 12.92
N LEU A 524 -29.05 24.45 12.67
CA LEU A 524 -28.52 25.78 12.83
C LEU A 524 -29.02 26.41 14.13
N GLU A 525 -28.15 27.15 14.83
CA GLU A 525 -28.45 27.86 16.03
C GLU A 525 -28.71 29.35 15.73
N LYS A 526 -29.82 29.90 16.19
CA LYS A 526 -30.11 31.36 16.01
C LYS A 526 -29.01 32.22 16.61
N THR A 527 -28.65 33.29 15.93
CA THR A 527 -27.77 34.32 16.43
C THR A 527 -28.49 35.10 17.55
N GLU A 528 -28.32 34.68 18.79
CA GLU A 528 -29.09 35.25 19.93
C GLU A 528 -28.80 36.72 20.25
N LYS A 529 -27.66 37.26 19.77
CA LYS A 529 -27.30 38.69 19.98
C LYS A 529 -26.56 39.23 18.76
N PRO A 530 -26.87 40.49 18.34
CA PRO A 530 -26.06 41.15 17.33
C PRO A 530 -24.61 41.28 17.82
N ILE A 531 -23.68 41.26 16.85
CA ILE A 531 -22.27 41.51 17.15
C ILE A 531 -22.15 42.95 17.61
N THR A 532 -21.41 43.16 18.70
CA THR A 532 -21.16 44.49 19.29
C THR A 532 -19.65 44.75 19.38
N LYS A 533 -19.29 46.02 19.57
CA LYS A 533 -17.92 46.38 19.86
C LYS A 533 -17.45 45.62 21.12
N ASP A 534 -16.18 45.21 21.12
CA ASP A 534 -15.49 44.42 22.14
C ASP A 534 -15.92 42.93 22.20
N ASP A 535 -16.85 42.50 21.35
CA ASP A 535 -17.14 41.07 21.17
C ASP A 535 -15.89 40.33 20.59
N ASP A 536 -15.63 39.15 21.14
CA ASP A 536 -14.67 38.20 20.56
C ASP A 536 -15.40 37.28 19.59
N LEU A 537 -15.14 37.45 18.30
CA LEU A 537 -15.76 36.60 17.25
C LEU A 537 -15.40 35.12 17.40
N PHE A 538 -14.27 34.78 18.03
CA PHE A 538 -13.95 33.37 18.32
C PHE A 538 -15.04 32.75 19.20
N LYS A 539 -15.44 33.45 20.28
CA LYS A 539 -16.49 32.99 21.20
C LYS A 539 -17.88 33.11 20.58
N LYS A 540 -18.13 34.25 19.90
CA LYS A 540 -19.45 34.57 19.34
C LYS A 540 -19.87 33.60 18.24
N LEU A 541 -18.91 33.19 17.37
CA LEU A 541 -19.10 32.24 16.27
C LEU A 541 -18.82 30.79 16.68
N LYS A 542 -18.51 30.54 17.95
CA LYS A 542 -18.16 29.20 18.47
C LYS A 542 -17.10 28.51 17.62
N LEU A 543 -16.03 29.24 17.25
CA LEU A 543 -14.97 28.72 16.38
C LEU A 543 -14.21 27.57 17.05
N ASN A 544 -13.77 26.61 16.27
CA ASN A 544 -12.77 25.67 16.74
C ASN A 544 -11.41 26.36 16.88
N PRO A 545 -10.54 25.89 17.79
CA PRO A 545 -9.23 26.51 18.01
C PRO A 545 -8.38 26.59 16.73
N ILE A 546 -7.82 27.77 16.49
CA ILE A 546 -6.89 27.99 15.39
C ILE A 546 -5.54 27.38 15.75
N TYR A 547 -5.26 26.19 15.22
CA TYR A 547 -4.01 25.48 15.47
C TYR A 547 -2.90 25.86 14.47
N PHE A 548 -1.69 25.85 14.98
CA PHE A 548 -0.46 25.98 14.19
C PHE A 548 0.41 24.74 14.40
N ASP A 549 1.23 24.39 13.42
CA ASP A 549 2.25 23.37 13.61
C ASP A 549 3.28 23.80 14.66
N PHE A 550 3.99 22.83 15.21
CA PHE A 550 5.02 23.12 16.21
C PHE A 550 6.06 24.10 15.63
N ASP A 551 6.33 25.18 16.39
CA ASP A 551 7.25 26.27 16.02
C ASP A 551 6.95 26.96 14.67
N LYS A 552 5.75 26.82 14.11
CA LYS A 552 5.34 27.48 12.87
C LYS A 552 4.23 28.51 13.11
N SER A 553 4.11 29.43 12.14
CA SER A 553 3.06 30.45 12.08
C SER A 553 2.21 30.38 10.82
N ASN A 554 2.46 29.45 9.92
CA ASN A 554 1.68 29.27 8.70
C ASN A 554 0.27 28.78 9.05
N ILE A 555 -0.75 29.35 8.41
CA ILE A 555 -2.14 28.91 8.57
C ILE A 555 -2.31 27.52 7.99
N ARG A 556 -2.78 26.59 8.82
CA ARG A 556 -3.12 25.23 8.43
C ARG A 556 -4.45 25.20 7.70
N ARG A 557 -4.72 24.12 6.96
CA ARG A 557 -5.98 23.95 6.22
C ARG A 557 -7.21 23.89 7.14
N ASP A 558 -7.11 23.21 8.28
CA ASP A 558 -8.16 23.17 9.29
C ASP A 558 -8.43 24.57 9.90
N ALA A 559 -7.38 25.32 10.19
CA ALA A 559 -7.46 26.69 10.68
C ALA A 559 -8.10 27.65 9.65
N SER A 560 -7.83 27.46 8.36
CA SER A 560 -8.37 28.33 7.31
C SER A 560 -9.89 28.28 7.20
N ILE A 561 -10.53 27.17 7.58
CA ILE A 561 -11.98 27.02 7.57
C ILE A 561 -12.61 27.89 8.67
N GLU A 562 -12.05 27.82 9.86
CA GLU A 562 -12.53 28.61 10.98
C GLU A 562 -12.33 30.11 10.72
N LEU A 563 -11.19 30.47 10.14
CA LEU A 563 -10.90 31.85 9.74
C LEU A 563 -11.83 32.34 8.62
N MET A 564 -12.31 31.44 7.75
CA MET A 564 -13.27 31.85 6.71
C MET A 564 -14.59 32.34 7.33
N LYS A 565 -15.05 31.78 8.46
CA LYS A 565 -16.21 32.27 9.20
C LYS A 565 -16.03 33.72 9.63
N VAL A 566 -14.82 34.07 10.09
CA VAL A 566 -14.48 35.48 10.46
C VAL A 566 -14.48 36.37 9.23
N VAL A 567 -13.94 35.88 8.11
CA VAL A 567 -13.94 36.61 6.82
C VAL A 567 -15.37 36.89 6.34
N GLU A 568 -16.27 35.93 6.49
CA GLU A 568 -17.68 36.09 6.10
C GLU A 568 -18.37 37.15 6.94
N VAL A 569 -18.19 37.16 8.26
CA VAL A 569 -18.67 38.20 9.14
C VAL A 569 -18.10 39.58 8.74
N LEU A 570 -16.81 39.66 8.43
CA LEU A 570 -16.20 40.90 7.95
C LEU A 570 -16.74 41.37 6.58
N LYS A 571 -17.21 40.45 5.74
CA LYS A 571 -17.88 40.79 4.47
C LYS A 571 -19.33 41.23 4.70
N GLU A 572 -20.02 40.62 5.66
CA GLU A 572 -21.39 40.99 6.03
C GLU A 572 -21.44 42.38 6.71
N TYR A 573 -20.39 42.72 7.48
CA TYR A 573 -20.24 44.02 8.16
C TYR A 573 -19.10 44.83 7.54
N PRO A 574 -19.32 45.56 6.42
CA PRO A 574 -18.23 46.20 5.66
C PRO A 574 -17.41 47.23 6.42
N THR A 575 -17.94 47.82 7.49
CA THR A 575 -17.28 48.84 8.34
C THR A 575 -16.58 48.24 9.54
N MET A 576 -16.88 46.97 9.86
CA MET A 576 -16.31 46.30 11.04
C MET A 576 -14.78 46.19 10.95
N LYS A 577 -14.12 46.53 12.06
CA LYS A 577 -12.68 46.30 12.24
C LYS A 577 -12.45 45.34 13.40
N ILE A 578 -11.43 44.52 13.24
CA ILE A 578 -11.03 43.53 14.27
C ILE A 578 -9.54 43.62 14.62
N ASP A 579 -9.23 43.23 15.85
CA ASP A 579 -7.88 43.00 16.32
C ASP A 579 -7.66 41.53 16.64
N VAL A 580 -6.73 40.90 15.89
CA VAL A 580 -6.36 39.48 16.03
C VAL A 580 -5.33 39.34 17.15
N ARG A 581 -5.70 38.67 18.25
CA ARG A 581 -4.83 38.43 19.40
C ARG A 581 -4.43 36.99 19.49
N SER A 582 -3.12 36.69 19.43
CA SER A 582 -2.61 35.33 19.58
C SER A 582 -1.85 35.16 20.89
N HIS A 583 -2.07 34.01 21.51
CA HIS A 583 -1.50 33.67 22.82
C HIS A 583 -0.76 32.34 22.76
N THR A 584 0.24 32.15 23.62
CA THR A 584 0.92 30.90 23.89
C THR A 584 0.58 30.37 25.28
N ASP A 585 0.99 29.13 25.53
CA ASP A 585 1.14 28.65 26.91
C ASP A 585 2.46 29.16 27.51
N SER A 586 2.67 28.90 28.80
CA SER A 586 3.83 29.35 29.56
C SER A 586 5.08 28.47 29.38
N ARG A 587 5.07 27.47 28.50
CA ARG A 587 6.22 26.63 28.28
C ARG A 587 7.18 27.29 27.30
N GLY A 588 8.40 27.48 27.74
CA GLY A 588 9.46 28.13 26.95
C GLY A 588 9.95 29.45 27.54
N ASN A 589 10.58 30.25 26.72
CA ASN A 589 11.07 31.57 27.11
C ASN A 589 10.04 32.63 26.73
N ASP A 590 9.74 33.57 27.66
CA ASP A 590 8.73 34.61 27.50
C ASP A 590 8.91 35.42 26.22
N ASP A 591 10.16 35.86 25.94
CA ASP A 591 10.48 36.61 24.74
C ASP A 591 10.27 35.77 23.46
N TYR A 592 10.55 34.50 23.54
CA TYR A 592 10.29 33.58 22.42
C TYR A 592 8.79 33.41 22.20
N ASN A 593 8.02 33.20 23.28
CA ASN A 593 6.55 33.06 23.24
C ASN A 593 5.89 34.35 22.72
N LEU A 594 6.39 35.50 23.09
CA LEU A 594 5.92 36.77 22.57
C LEU A 594 6.15 36.88 21.05
N ARG A 595 7.37 36.60 20.60
CA ARG A 595 7.69 36.62 19.15
C ARG A 595 6.91 35.57 18.35
N LEU A 596 6.70 34.39 18.91
CA LEU A 596 5.94 33.32 18.22
C LEU A 596 4.47 33.70 18.07
N SER A 597 3.83 34.20 19.14
CA SER A 597 2.44 34.66 19.09
C SER A 597 2.28 35.84 18.13
N ASP A 598 3.25 36.77 18.08
CA ASP A 598 3.21 37.90 17.15
C ASP A 598 3.30 37.44 15.68
N ARG A 599 4.19 36.52 15.36
CA ARG A 599 4.25 35.91 14.02
C ARG A 599 2.92 35.24 13.64
N ARG A 600 2.27 34.54 14.58
CA ARG A 600 0.97 33.86 14.37
C ARG A 600 -0.15 34.87 14.14
N ALA A 601 -0.23 35.91 14.94
CA ALA A 601 -1.19 37.00 14.75
C ALA A 601 -1.04 37.66 13.37
N LYS A 602 0.19 38.01 12.99
CA LYS A 602 0.52 38.59 11.67
C LYS A 602 0.18 37.64 10.50
N SER A 603 0.47 36.36 10.63
CA SER A 603 0.10 35.38 9.60
C SER A 603 -1.42 35.25 9.46
N THR A 604 -2.17 35.28 10.56
CA THR A 604 -3.63 35.27 10.55
C THR A 604 -4.18 36.52 9.87
N VAL A 605 -3.68 37.70 10.21
CA VAL A 605 -4.02 38.98 9.58
C VAL A 605 -3.79 38.93 8.07
N GLN A 606 -2.59 38.53 7.65
CA GLN A 606 -2.24 38.42 6.24
C GLN A 606 -3.14 37.43 5.49
N TRP A 607 -3.49 36.34 6.11
CA TRP A 607 -4.41 35.38 5.54
C TRP A 607 -5.81 35.97 5.33
N ILE A 608 -6.37 36.66 6.36
CA ILE A 608 -7.67 37.33 6.26
C ILE A 608 -7.66 38.40 5.15
N ILE A 609 -6.60 39.19 5.04
CA ILE A 609 -6.42 40.18 3.98
C ILE A 609 -6.38 39.51 2.61
N SER A 610 -5.70 38.37 2.49
CA SER A 610 -5.63 37.59 1.24
C SER A 610 -6.99 37.07 0.76
N GLN A 611 -8.00 37.00 1.65
CA GLN A 611 -9.39 36.65 1.33
C GLN A 611 -10.25 37.84 0.89
N GLY A 612 -9.62 38.99 0.64
CA GLY A 612 -10.29 40.17 0.08
C GLY A 612 -10.80 41.17 1.14
N ILE A 613 -10.35 41.07 2.38
CA ILE A 613 -10.63 42.06 3.41
C ILE A 613 -9.57 43.17 3.34
N GLU A 614 -10.02 44.43 3.42
CA GLU A 614 -9.11 45.59 3.40
C GLU A 614 -8.15 45.59 4.60
N ALA A 615 -6.87 45.86 4.33
CA ALA A 615 -5.83 45.86 5.36
C ALA A 615 -6.06 46.80 6.51
N SER A 616 -6.76 47.92 6.28
CA SER A 616 -7.14 48.90 7.31
C SER A 616 -8.15 48.39 8.36
N ARG A 617 -8.78 47.26 8.04
CA ARG A 617 -9.86 46.68 8.89
C ARG A 617 -9.38 45.56 9.80
N VAL A 618 -8.15 45.06 9.64
CA VAL A 618 -7.63 43.93 10.41
C VAL A 618 -6.27 44.27 10.97
N THR A 619 -6.19 44.38 12.26
CA THR A 619 -4.93 44.50 13.00
C THR A 619 -4.62 43.21 13.74
N GLY A 620 -3.38 43.02 14.20
CA GLY A 620 -3.06 41.86 15.01
C GLY A 620 -1.74 41.94 15.72
N GLN A 621 -1.75 41.43 16.97
CA GLN A 621 -0.60 41.43 17.86
C GLN A 621 -0.53 40.13 18.67
N GLY A 622 0.69 39.69 18.97
CA GLY A 622 0.96 38.58 19.87
C GLY A 622 1.08 39.05 21.31
N TYR A 623 0.54 38.29 22.22
CA TYR A 623 0.55 38.56 23.68
C TYR A 623 1.41 37.54 24.44
N GLY A 624 2.02 36.56 23.76
CA GLY A 624 2.79 35.51 24.42
C GLY A 624 1.97 34.80 25.47
N GLU A 625 2.55 34.62 26.62
CA GLU A 625 1.94 34.01 27.81
C GLU A 625 1.43 35.06 28.86
N THR A 626 1.40 36.34 28.50
CA THR A 626 1.04 37.41 29.45
C THR A 626 -0.43 37.42 29.87
N GLN A 627 -1.30 36.70 29.15
CA GLN A 627 -2.74 36.64 29.36
C GLN A 627 -3.24 35.20 29.39
N LEU A 628 -2.79 34.44 30.40
CA LEU A 628 -3.23 33.04 30.59
C LEU A 628 -4.71 33.02 31.05
N GLN A 629 -5.45 32.01 30.58
CA GLN A 629 -6.85 31.78 30.97
C GLN A 629 -7.01 30.92 32.22
N ASN A 630 -5.92 30.30 32.68
CA ASN A 630 -5.90 29.39 33.82
C ASN A 630 -4.63 29.63 34.68
N LYS A 631 -4.46 28.81 35.72
CA LYS A 631 -3.34 28.88 36.66
C LYS A 631 -1.95 28.52 36.11
N CYS A 632 -1.86 28.08 34.83
CA CYS A 632 -0.65 27.49 34.25
C CYS A 632 0.42 28.51 33.88
N SER A 633 0.90 29.31 34.85
CA SER A 633 2.03 30.21 34.71
C SER A 633 3.38 29.46 34.81
N ASN A 634 4.48 30.16 34.56
CA ASN A 634 5.84 29.61 34.66
C ASN A 634 6.07 28.94 36.02
N GLY A 635 6.53 27.66 35.94
CA GLY A 635 6.81 26.85 37.13
C GLY A 635 5.59 26.15 37.78
N VAL A 636 4.39 26.38 37.29
CA VAL A 636 3.18 25.71 37.78
C VAL A 636 2.95 24.42 36.97
N PRO A 637 2.91 23.24 37.60
CA PRO A 637 2.61 21.98 36.91
C PRO A 637 1.18 21.99 36.36
N CYS A 638 1.05 21.77 35.04
CA CYS A 638 -0.22 21.66 34.33
C CYS A 638 -0.21 20.55 33.32
N THR A 639 -1.37 20.00 32.98
CA THR A 639 -1.54 19.00 31.93
C THR A 639 -1.41 19.61 30.55
N VAL A 640 -1.27 18.74 29.53
CA VAL A 640 -1.21 19.17 28.13
C VAL A 640 -2.50 19.90 27.71
N GLU A 641 -3.64 19.46 28.24
CA GLU A 641 -4.97 19.99 27.98
C GLU A 641 -5.13 21.39 28.64
N GLU A 642 -4.65 21.57 29.88
CA GLU A 642 -4.65 22.86 30.53
C GLU A 642 -3.77 23.87 29.81
N HIS A 643 -2.58 23.45 29.31
CA HIS A 643 -1.74 24.29 28.46
C HIS A 643 -2.41 24.61 27.12
N GLN A 644 -3.19 23.67 26.58
CA GLN A 644 -3.89 23.87 25.30
C GLN A 644 -4.88 25.01 25.35
N LEU A 645 -5.56 25.24 26.49
CA LEU A 645 -6.50 26.36 26.68
C LEU A 645 -5.85 27.73 26.53
N ASN A 646 -4.55 27.83 26.81
CA ASN A 646 -3.81 29.10 26.71
C ASN A 646 -3.31 29.34 25.26
N ARG A 647 -3.13 28.30 24.43
CA ARG A 647 -2.74 28.42 23.01
C ARG A 647 -3.97 28.75 22.17
N ARG A 648 -4.34 30.01 22.10
CA ARG A 648 -5.54 30.46 21.42
C ARG A 648 -5.33 31.71 20.59
N SER A 649 -6.26 31.96 19.69
CA SER A 649 -6.43 33.22 18.96
C SER A 649 -7.81 33.81 19.29
N GLU A 650 -7.86 35.11 19.49
CA GLU A 650 -9.07 35.90 19.73
C GLU A 650 -9.23 36.89 18.57
N PHE A 651 -10.47 37.24 18.22
CA PHE A 651 -10.80 38.19 17.16
C PHE A 651 -11.71 39.26 17.70
N ILE A 652 -11.11 40.29 18.30
CA ILE A 652 -11.84 41.34 19.03
C ILE A 652 -12.38 42.39 18.06
N VAL A 653 -13.66 42.64 18.07
CA VAL A 653 -14.32 43.71 17.31
C VAL A 653 -13.94 45.05 17.91
N THR A 654 -13.18 45.86 17.18
CA THR A 654 -12.72 47.19 17.64
C THR A 654 -13.63 48.31 17.16
N GLU A 655 -14.30 48.12 16.04
CA GLU A 655 -15.24 49.04 15.43
C GLU A 655 -16.27 48.24 14.61
N LEU A 656 -17.54 48.73 14.58
CA LEU A 656 -18.63 48.10 13.80
C LEU A 656 -18.92 48.86 12.53
#